data_0dfb50001e0359303ffcc9a17ac7462a
#
_entry.id   0dfb50001e0359303ffcc9a17ac7462a
#
_cell.length_a   1.000
_cell.length_b   1.000
_cell.length_c   1.000
_cell.angle_alpha   90.00
_cell.angle_beta   90.00
_cell.angle_gamma   90.00
#
_symmetry.space_group_name_H-M   'P 1'
#
loop_
_entity.id
_entity.type
_entity.pdbx_description
1 polymer ?
#
loop_
_entity_poly.entity_id
_entity_poly.type
_entity_poly.pdbx_seq_one_letter_code
_entity_poly.pdbx_strand_id
1 'polypeptide(L)'
;MAHGLGVYGREVTTNLTRTQARQRSAALELHTGEVELDLSESTDPARTTYPTRTTLTLTAREPGTFLDFIGDSVQSLEVNGQEREIEYDGARLTLRGLVTDQTNTVTVRATARYSRSGEGLHRYVDPVDGQTYLYTHFEPADARRVFANCEQPDLKARYTVIVTAPAHWQIRGNQPEVQRADAGTNAAGQALARVRFAQTPPLSTYLVCVAAGPYRCWEDTWSGPLPQVGYAVPGAGAVAVPGAGADPGTGTLTVPIAALCRASLADSFDPENVLRLTKAGLDHFHRELGFAYPWGKYDSIFVPEYNIGAMENPGLVTFNDATYVFQSGATRADHERRATTIMHEMSHMWFGDLVTPAWWDDLWLKESLADYLGTAVTAQATEYRDAWTAFCARRKAWAYRADQLPTTHPIVADIPDVEAAKQNFDGITYAKGAAVLKQLVAYVGQDHFAAGMRRYFDRHAYSCATLTDLLGELEAASGRDLTAWSQLWLHTAGVATLTPQIDYADDGTIARLEVLQDGWDARTGAELLRPHRITLGLYGAATDAPAGPATDAPADGAGMVRFAAYRLDVTGARTEVPQAVGAPAPQLVVVDDEDLTFAKRRLDEAGLRTALPRLAELDSSLTRAVLWGSLWNDCRDGRLSAGRYVRFVLEAAAREPDGALVAMALENAVQAATEYTPAGGDRDAILTLIVQTSWDLMTDPARGPDQQLVWARALGAAALSCPARSAEVSRLLAGATVPGLAMGAALRWLFLRGLAATGQIGPAELDAELARDQTSSAPVRHRAALASLPTAAAKRAAWDALIGDATLTNHELSASAEGFATPGQGALRVPYVEAYFAALPRVWASRSQELAQRVVTGAFPSGIPPESGLDVPALATGWLAAHPDAPGALRRKIVELTDDAQRAARARAAYSL
;
A
#
# COMPACT_ATOMS: atom_id res chain seq x y z
N MET A 1 1.69 -34.58 -27.14
CA MET A 1 1.77 -35.50 -25.99
C MET A 1 1.57 -34.63 -24.77
N ALA A 2 0.47 -34.82 -24.07
CA ALA A 2 0.10 -34.01 -22.93
C ALA A 2 0.93 -34.45 -21.73
N HIS A 3 1.79 -33.59 -21.23
CA HIS A 3 2.36 -33.75 -19.90
C HIS A 3 1.28 -33.39 -18.88
N GLY A 4 0.76 -34.44 -18.20
CA GLY A 4 -0.14 -34.30 -17.09
C GLY A 4 0.55 -33.54 -15.96
N LEU A 5 0.11 -32.34 -15.70
CA LEU A 5 0.48 -31.58 -14.52
C LEU A 5 -0.21 -32.23 -13.31
N GLY A 6 0.57 -32.89 -12.45
CA GLY A 6 0.12 -33.35 -11.15
C GLY A 6 -0.31 -32.14 -10.32
N VAL A 7 -1.49 -32.21 -9.72
CA VAL A 7 -2.18 -31.10 -9.09
C VAL A 7 -1.46 -30.58 -7.81
N TYR A 8 -0.51 -31.30 -7.25
CA TYR A 8 0.28 -30.93 -6.07
C TYR A 8 1.66 -31.62 -6.07
N GLY A 9 2.44 -31.47 -7.11
CA GLY A 9 3.67 -32.26 -7.24
C GLY A 9 4.89 -31.51 -7.79
N ARG A 10 4.93 -30.17 -7.72
CA ARG A 10 6.18 -29.45 -7.94
C ARG A 10 6.90 -29.34 -6.59
N GLU A 11 8.06 -29.95 -6.48
CA GLU A 11 9.00 -29.55 -5.44
C GLU A 11 9.14 -28.03 -5.44
N VAL A 12 9.16 -27.41 -4.25
CA VAL A 12 9.07 -25.96 -4.04
C VAL A 12 10.40 -25.29 -4.36
N THR A 13 10.91 -25.51 -5.57
CA THR A 13 12.15 -24.86 -6.04
C THR A 13 11.96 -23.39 -6.39
N THR A 14 10.71 -22.97 -6.68
CA THR A 14 10.33 -21.59 -6.92
C THR A 14 10.28 -20.74 -5.64
N ASN A 15 10.19 -21.35 -4.45
CA ASN A 15 10.08 -20.66 -3.18
C ASN A 15 11.39 -20.76 -2.40
N LEU A 16 12.15 -19.65 -2.29
CA LEU A 16 13.39 -19.62 -1.52
C LEU A 16 13.07 -19.58 -0.03
N THR A 17 13.58 -20.55 0.72
CA THR A 17 13.45 -20.57 2.18
C THR A 17 14.54 -19.76 2.86
N ARG A 18 14.24 -19.22 4.06
CA ARG A 18 15.20 -18.54 4.92
C ARG A 18 16.45 -19.37 5.21
N THR A 19 16.27 -20.69 5.39
CA THR A 19 17.39 -21.61 5.61
C THR A 19 18.30 -21.69 4.39
N GLN A 20 17.74 -21.81 3.18
CA GLN A 20 18.52 -21.82 1.93
C GLN A 20 19.24 -20.49 1.70
N ALA A 21 18.57 -19.36 1.98
CA ALA A 21 19.18 -18.04 1.88
C ALA A 21 20.38 -17.90 2.83
N ARG A 22 20.23 -18.28 4.09
CA ARG A 22 21.33 -18.27 5.07
C ARG A 22 22.50 -19.18 4.66
N GLN A 23 22.21 -20.37 4.14
CA GLN A 23 23.25 -21.27 3.62
C GLN A 23 23.99 -20.65 2.46
N ARG A 24 23.29 -19.99 1.53
CA ARG A 24 23.90 -19.32 0.36
C ARG A 24 24.73 -18.12 0.79
N SER A 25 24.28 -17.31 1.72
CA SER A 25 25.08 -16.19 2.28
C SER A 25 26.34 -16.66 3.01
N ALA A 26 26.29 -17.83 3.64
CA ALA A 26 27.49 -18.44 4.24
C ALA A 26 28.45 -18.99 3.18
N ALA A 27 27.94 -19.41 2.03
CA ALA A 27 28.70 -20.07 0.97
C ALA A 27 29.37 -19.11 -0.02
N LEU A 28 28.89 -17.87 -0.18
CA LEU A 28 29.41 -16.92 -1.16
C LEU A 28 29.25 -15.46 -0.72
N GLU A 29 30.07 -14.60 -1.34
CA GLU A 29 30.00 -13.14 -1.26
C GLU A 29 29.93 -12.59 -2.69
N LEU A 30 28.90 -11.79 -2.99
CA LEU A 30 28.74 -11.12 -4.28
C LEU A 30 29.51 -9.81 -4.30
N HIS A 31 30.12 -9.48 -5.46
CA HIS A 31 30.86 -8.25 -5.66
C HIS A 31 30.22 -7.38 -6.73
N THR A 32 30.08 -7.92 -7.95
CA THR A 32 29.49 -7.18 -9.07
C THR A 32 28.52 -8.05 -9.87
N GLY A 33 27.52 -7.40 -10.46
CA GLY A 33 26.62 -7.96 -11.45
C GLY A 33 26.56 -7.07 -12.70
N GLU A 34 26.81 -7.62 -13.88
CA GLU A 34 26.51 -6.97 -15.14
C GLU A 34 25.29 -7.64 -15.75
N VAL A 35 24.23 -6.87 -16.01
CA VAL A 35 22.95 -7.35 -16.55
C VAL A 35 22.71 -6.69 -17.90
N GLU A 36 22.62 -7.49 -18.95
CA GLU A 36 22.28 -7.04 -20.30
C GLU A 36 20.87 -7.51 -20.67
N LEU A 37 20.04 -6.59 -21.12
CA LEU A 37 18.66 -6.85 -21.58
C LEU A 37 18.55 -6.43 -23.05
N ASP A 38 18.18 -7.37 -23.91
CA ASP A 38 17.91 -7.08 -25.32
C ASP A 38 16.40 -6.92 -25.54
N LEU A 39 15.97 -5.67 -25.55
CA LEU A 39 14.57 -5.27 -25.75
C LEU A 39 14.31 -4.74 -27.16
N SER A 40 15.19 -5.08 -28.15
CA SER A 40 15.14 -4.60 -29.51
C SER A 40 13.82 -4.89 -30.22
N GLU A 41 13.21 -6.04 -29.94
CA GLU A 41 11.96 -6.49 -30.57
C GLU A 41 10.72 -6.30 -29.65
N SER A 42 10.82 -5.48 -28.60
CA SER A 42 9.76 -5.29 -27.58
C SER A 42 8.48 -4.64 -28.13
N THR A 43 8.56 -3.97 -29.28
CA THR A 43 7.40 -3.36 -29.98
C THR A 43 6.58 -4.39 -30.76
N ASP A 44 7.11 -5.58 -31.02
CA ASP A 44 6.34 -6.66 -31.65
C ASP A 44 5.51 -7.42 -30.59
N PRO A 45 4.17 -7.35 -30.63
CA PRO A 45 3.33 -8.03 -29.66
C PRO A 45 3.40 -9.57 -29.76
N ALA A 46 3.85 -10.12 -30.88
CA ALA A 46 4.04 -11.55 -31.06
C ALA A 46 5.28 -12.07 -30.32
N ARG A 47 6.24 -11.22 -30.01
CA ARG A 47 7.41 -11.55 -29.22
C ARG A 47 7.04 -11.57 -27.74
N THR A 48 6.97 -12.75 -27.13
CA THR A 48 6.63 -12.91 -25.71
C THR A 48 7.87 -13.04 -24.82
N THR A 49 9.05 -13.09 -25.41
CA THR A 49 10.33 -13.32 -24.74
C THR A 49 11.40 -12.36 -25.25
N TYR A 50 12.48 -12.23 -24.48
CA TYR A 50 13.66 -11.42 -24.83
C TYR A 50 14.95 -12.07 -24.28
N PRO A 51 16.10 -11.87 -24.95
CA PRO A 51 17.41 -12.34 -24.46
C PRO A 51 17.87 -11.55 -23.25
N THR A 52 18.52 -12.26 -22.31
CA THR A 52 19.19 -11.67 -21.16
C THR A 52 20.56 -12.32 -20.96
N ARG A 53 21.51 -11.53 -20.50
CA ARG A 53 22.84 -12.00 -20.10
C ARG A 53 23.18 -11.43 -18.74
N THR A 54 23.60 -12.31 -17.82
CA THR A 54 24.10 -11.91 -16.51
C THR A 54 25.53 -12.35 -16.35
N THR A 55 26.42 -11.47 -15.89
CA THR A 55 27.76 -11.81 -15.46
C THR A 55 27.95 -11.39 -14.01
N LEU A 56 28.18 -12.36 -13.12
CA LEU A 56 28.40 -12.13 -11.69
C LEU A 56 29.89 -12.34 -11.36
N THR A 57 30.46 -11.48 -10.52
CA THR A 57 31.71 -11.75 -9.83
C THR A 57 31.45 -11.99 -8.36
N LEU A 58 32.01 -13.05 -7.83
CA LEU A 58 31.76 -13.50 -6.46
C LEU A 58 32.96 -14.22 -5.88
N THR A 59 33.09 -14.22 -4.56
CA THR A 59 33.99 -15.11 -3.83
C THR A 59 33.18 -16.26 -3.26
N ALA A 60 33.58 -17.50 -3.53
CA ALA A 60 32.91 -18.71 -3.04
C ALA A 60 33.69 -19.35 -1.91
N ARG A 61 33.00 -19.80 -0.87
CA ARG A 61 33.54 -20.63 0.22
C ARG A 61 33.23 -22.11 0.03
N GLU A 62 32.32 -22.41 -0.89
CA GLU A 62 31.92 -23.76 -1.30
C GLU A 62 32.01 -23.91 -2.81
N PRO A 63 32.27 -25.13 -3.34
CA PRO A 63 32.50 -25.32 -4.79
C PRO A 63 31.21 -25.28 -5.63
N GLY A 64 30.04 -25.09 -5.02
CA GLY A 64 28.78 -25.04 -5.73
C GLY A 64 27.65 -24.41 -4.91
N THR A 65 26.64 -23.89 -5.62
CA THR A 65 25.41 -23.32 -5.09
C THR A 65 24.33 -23.33 -6.20
N PHE A 66 23.38 -22.41 -6.17
CA PHE A 66 22.41 -22.22 -7.23
C PHE A 66 22.16 -20.72 -7.48
N LEU A 67 21.73 -20.41 -8.70
CA LEU A 67 21.14 -19.12 -9.06
C LEU A 67 19.63 -19.28 -9.24
N ASP A 68 18.89 -18.25 -8.90
CA ASP A 68 17.46 -18.17 -9.17
C ASP A 68 17.23 -17.57 -10.56
N PHE A 69 16.39 -18.23 -11.38
CA PHE A 69 15.93 -17.73 -12.66
C PHE A 69 14.61 -18.38 -13.05
N ILE A 70 13.60 -17.59 -13.38
CA ILE A 70 12.28 -18.04 -13.85
C ILE A 70 12.06 -17.48 -15.25
N GLY A 71 12.68 -18.12 -16.25
CA GLY A 71 12.61 -17.67 -17.64
C GLY A 71 12.04 -18.75 -18.57
N ASP A 72 12.25 -18.53 -19.85
CA ASP A 72 11.87 -19.48 -20.90
C ASP A 72 12.91 -20.60 -21.02
N SER A 73 14.21 -20.25 -21.08
CA SER A 73 15.30 -21.19 -21.22
C SER A 73 16.65 -20.57 -20.80
N VAL A 74 17.60 -21.44 -20.47
CA VAL A 74 19.01 -21.09 -20.29
C VAL A 74 19.80 -21.67 -21.46
N GLN A 75 20.57 -20.83 -22.16
CA GLN A 75 21.34 -21.22 -23.36
C GLN A 75 22.76 -21.60 -23.02
N SER A 76 23.41 -20.85 -22.10
CA SER A 76 24.79 -21.19 -21.68
C SER A 76 25.03 -20.81 -20.23
N LEU A 77 25.91 -21.57 -19.58
CA LEU A 77 26.45 -21.32 -18.26
C LEU A 77 27.98 -21.44 -18.35
N GLU A 78 28.66 -20.34 -18.01
CA GLU A 78 30.13 -20.32 -17.96
C GLU A 78 30.60 -20.01 -16.54
N VAL A 79 31.59 -20.75 -16.05
CA VAL A 79 32.26 -20.48 -14.77
C VAL A 79 33.73 -20.31 -15.03
N ASN A 80 34.29 -19.14 -14.76
CA ASN A 80 35.70 -18.80 -14.99
C ASN A 80 36.14 -19.03 -16.46
N GLY A 81 35.26 -18.68 -17.41
CA GLY A 81 35.47 -18.83 -18.85
C GLY A 81 35.36 -20.28 -19.35
N GLN A 82 34.92 -21.21 -18.53
CA GLN A 82 34.67 -22.60 -18.91
C GLN A 82 33.18 -22.87 -18.95
N GLU A 83 32.69 -23.40 -20.09
CA GLU A 83 31.32 -23.84 -20.24
C GLU A 83 30.99 -24.99 -19.25
N ARG A 84 29.78 -24.93 -18.66
CA ARG A 84 29.31 -25.94 -17.72
C ARG A 84 28.00 -26.56 -18.20
N GLU A 85 27.73 -27.75 -17.72
CA GLU A 85 26.46 -28.43 -17.95
C GLU A 85 25.32 -27.60 -17.33
N ILE A 86 24.21 -27.46 -18.04
CA ILE A 86 23.02 -26.70 -17.61
C ILE A 86 22.07 -27.64 -16.87
N GLU A 87 22.07 -27.55 -15.54
CA GLU A 87 21.07 -28.18 -14.68
C GLU A 87 20.05 -27.10 -14.28
N TYR A 88 18.94 -26.99 -15.04
CA TYR A 88 17.90 -25.98 -14.84
C TYR A 88 16.53 -26.62 -14.73
N ASP A 89 15.80 -26.38 -13.63
CA ASP A 89 14.50 -26.96 -13.33
C ASP A 89 13.30 -26.05 -13.68
N GLY A 90 13.57 -24.87 -14.24
CA GLY A 90 12.56 -23.84 -14.55
C GLY A 90 12.48 -22.73 -13.52
N ALA A 91 13.20 -22.84 -12.40
CA ALA A 91 13.26 -21.83 -11.35
C ALA A 91 14.67 -21.63 -10.78
N ARG A 92 15.49 -22.69 -10.80
CA ARG A 92 16.87 -22.69 -10.30
C ARG A 92 17.82 -23.25 -11.32
N LEU A 93 18.99 -22.63 -11.38
CA LEU A 93 20.13 -23.05 -12.15
C LEU A 93 21.23 -23.50 -11.19
N THR A 94 21.58 -24.79 -11.21
CA THR A 94 22.66 -25.34 -10.38
C THR A 94 24.00 -24.77 -10.81
N LEU A 95 24.77 -24.27 -9.87
CA LEU A 95 26.09 -23.69 -10.08
C LEU A 95 27.17 -24.59 -9.48
N ARG A 96 28.05 -25.11 -10.31
CA ARG A 96 29.15 -26.01 -9.92
C ARG A 96 30.49 -25.53 -10.44
N GLY A 97 31.58 -25.99 -9.82
CA GLY A 97 32.92 -25.71 -10.26
C GLY A 97 33.45 -24.32 -9.90
N LEU A 98 32.91 -23.74 -8.85
CA LEU A 98 33.48 -22.56 -8.23
C LEU A 98 34.80 -22.91 -7.54
N VAL A 99 35.77 -22.03 -7.65
CA VAL A 99 37.05 -22.13 -6.95
C VAL A 99 36.88 -21.44 -5.58
N THR A 100 37.05 -22.23 -4.51
CA THR A 100 36.91 -21.73 -3.15
C THR A 100 37.97 -20.70 -2.77
N ASP A 101 37.58 -19.72 -1.97
CA ASP A 101 38.44 -18.63 -1.46
C ASP A 101 39.13 -17.79 -2.56
N GLN A 102 38.52 -17.78 -3.76
CA GLN A 102 38.97 -16.97 -4.88
C GLN A 102 37.76 -16.27 -5.54
N THR A 103 38.08 -15.20 -6.27
CA THR A 103 37.09 -14.54 -7.12
C THR A 103 36.72 -15.43 -8.30
N ASN A 104 35.47 -15.69 -8.49
CA ASN A 104 34.89 -16.40 -9.60
C ASN A 104 34.09 -15.46 -10.49
N THR A 105 34.09 -15.75 -11.80
CA THR A 105 33.21 -15.10 -12.77
C THR A 105 32.22 -16.11 -13.29
N VAL A 106 30.92 -15.81 -13.17
CA VAL A 106 29.81 -16.64 -13.64
C VAL A 106 29.04 -15.89 -14.70
N THR A 107 28.92 -16.42 -15.89
CA THR A 107 28.13 -15.83 -16.97
C THR A 107 26.99 -16.76 -17.37
N VAL A 108 25.78 -16.24 -17.38
CA VAL A 108 24.56 -16.93 -17.81
C VAL A 108 23.97 -16.20 -19.00
N ARG A 109 23.69 -16.90 -20.08
CA ARG A 109 22.86 -16.42 -21.20
C ARG A 109 21.54 -17.15 -21.16
N ALA A 110 20.46 -16.40 -21.17
CA ALA A 110 19.12 -16.93 -20.98
C ALA A 110 18.07 -16.16 -21.82
N THR A 111 16.88 -16.73 -21.94
CA THR A 111 15.70 -16.07 -22.48
C THR A 111 14.68 -15.85 -21.36
N ALA A 112 14.35 -14.60 -21.10
CA ALA A 112 13.32 -14.20 -20.15
C ALA A 112 11.98 -13.90 -20.85
N ARG A 113 10.91 -13.73 -20.10
CA ARG A 113 9.55 -13.49 -20.60
C ARG A 113 9.06 -12.11 -20.23
N TYR A 114 8.41 -11.41 -21.15
CA TYR A 114 7.63 -10.23 -20.82
C TYR A 114 6.45 -10.60 -19.92
N SER A 115 6.23 -9.81 -18.90
CA SER A 115 5.11 -9.96 -17.96
C SER A 115 3.91 -9.12 -18.38
N ARG A 116 2.71 -9.55 -17.94
CA ARG A 116 1.43 -8.81 -17.98
C ARG A 116 0.79 -8.74 -16.60
N SER A 117 1.49 -9.23 -15.58
CA SER A 117 0.98 -9.31 -14.21
C SER A 117 1.50 -8.20 -13.30
N GLY A 118 2.33 -7.27 -13.81
CA GLY A 118 3.00 -6.25 -13.02
C GLY A 118 4.24 -6.74 -12.28
N GLU A 119 4.64 -8.01 -12.44
CA GLU A 119 5.83 -8.63 -11.82
C GLU A 119 6.93 -8.84 -12.87
N GLY A 120 8.21 -8.76 -12.50
CA GLY A 120 9.33 -8.90 -13.45
C GLY A 120 9.41 -7.71 -14.42
N LEU A 121 9.65 -7.95 -15.72
CA LEU A 121 9.61 -6.92 -16.77
C LEU A 121 8.22 -6.88 -17.40
N HIS A 122 7.41 -5.91 -16.95
CA HIS A 122 6.05 -5.71 -17.46
C HIS A 122 6.07 -5.00 -18.80
N ARG A 123 5.27 -5.50 -19.76
CA ARG A 123 5.07 -4.89 -21.06
C ARG A 123 3.60 -4.50 -21.24
N TYR A 124 3.39 -3.21 -21.43
CA TYR A 124 2.08 -2.61 -21.68
C TYR A 124 2.04 -1.95 -23.05
N VAL A 125 0.97 -2.19 -23.79
CA VAL A 125 0.66 -1.46 -25.03
C VAL A 125 -0.49 -0.51 -24.72
N ASP A 126 -0.22 0.78 -24.78
CA ASP A 126 -1.20 1.80 -24.46
C ASP A 126 -2.30 1.87 -25.54
N PRO A 127 -3.57 1.66 -25.21
CA PRO A 127 -4.67 1.69 -26.18
C PRO A 127 -4.92 3.08 -26.77
N VAL A 128 -4.36 4.15 -26.16
CA VAL A 128 -4.56 5.53 -26.63
C VAL A 128 -3.58 5.90 -27.74
N ASP A 129 -2.30 5.61 -27.55
CA ASP A 129 -1.24 5.99 -28.49
C ASP A 129 -0.64 4.80 -29.25
N GLY A 130 -1.05 3.58 -28.92
CA GLY A 130 -0.54 2.35 -29.52
C GLY A 130 0.91 2.04 -29.22
N GLN A 131 1.56 2.78 -28.31
CA GLN A 131 2.96 2.65 -27.98
C GLN A 131 3.20 1.61 -26.89
N THR A 132 4.41 1.04 -26.90
CA THR A 132 4.84 0.05 -25.92
C THR A 132 5.64 0.74 -24.81
N TYR A 133 5.28 0.41 -23.57
CA TYR A 133 5.92 0.87 -22.33
C TYR A 133 6.38 -0.34 -21.53
N LEU A 134 7.61 -0.29 -21.05
CA LEU A 134 8.24 -1.33 -20.24
C LEU A 134 8.69 -0.76 -18.90
N TYR A 135 8.53 -1.55 -17.86
CA TYR A 135 9.11 -1.26 -16.54
C TYR A 135 9.33 -2.57 -15.77
N THR A 136 10.25 -2.55 -14.81
CA THR A 136 10.49 -3.69 -13.91
C THR A 136 9.85 -3.46 -12.56
N HIS A 137 9.43 -4.58 -11.92
CA HIS A 137 9.05 -4.65 -10.51
C HIS A 137 9.51 -5.98 -9.94
N PHE A 138 10.36 -5.93 -8.92
CA PHE A 138 11.08 -7.12 -8.46
C PHE A 138 10.83 -7.49 -7.00
N GLU A 139 10.21 -6.63 -6.20
CA GLU A 139 9.98 -6.93 -4.79
C GLU A 139 8.89 -7.98 -4.58
N PRO A 140 9.10 -8.93 -3.65
CA PRO A 140 10.34 -9.16 -2.90
C PRO A 140 11.33 -10.07 -3.63
N ALA A 141 10.98 -10.78 -4.73
CA ALA A 141 11.83 -11.78 -5.35
C ALA A 141 11.44 -12.08 -6.81
N ASP A 142 11.27 -11.06 -7.63
CA ASP A 142 10.90 -11.19 -9.04
C ASP A 142 11.98 -10.70 -10.02
N ALA A 143 13.18 -10.29 -9.54
CA ALA A 143 14.35 -10.05 -10.41
C ALA A 143 14.75 -11.33 -11.16
N ARG A 144 14.58 -12.49 -10.57
CA ARG A 144 14.79 -13.81 -11.18
C ARG A 144 13.88 -14.09 -12.39
N ARG A 145 12.84 -13.29 -12.63
CA ARG A 145 12.02 -13.36 -13.85
C ARG A 145 12.67 -12.64 -15.03
N VAL A 146 13.73 -11.86 -14.77
CA VAL A 146 14.37 -10.99 -15.75
C VAL A 146 15.82 -11.41 -16.00
N PHE A 147 16.57 -11.74 -14.95
CA PHE A 147 17.97 -12.17 -15.06
C PHE A 147 18.34 -13.17 -13.97
N ALA A 148 19.34 -14.01 -14.26
CA ALA A 148 19.83 -15.00 -13.28
C ALA A 148 20.60 -14.31 -12.16
N ASN A 149 20.26 -14.59 -10.90
CA ASN A 149 20.81 -13.89 -9.75
C ASN A 149 20.73 -14.74 -8.45
N CYS A 150 21.17 -14.17 -7.33
CA CYS A 150 20.94 -14.69 -6.00
C CYS A 150 19.80 -13.89 -5.37
N GLU A 151 18.57 -14.38 -5.47
CA GLU A 151 17.34 -13.65 -5.12
C GLU A 151 17.10 -13.60 -3.61
N GLN A 152 17.88 -12.79 -2.91
CA GLN A 152 17.75 -12.55 -1.47
C GLN A 152 18.30 -11.17 -1.08
N PRO A 153 17.76 -10.52 -0.03
CA PRO A 153 18.09 -9.14 0.26
C PRO A 153 19.53 -8.92 0.78
N ASP A 154 20.12 -9.88 1.46
CA ASP A 154 21.42 -9.76 2.12
C ASP A 154 22.62 -10.02 1.21
N LEU A 155 22.43 -10.51 -0.01
CA LEU A 155 23.47 -10.66 -1.01
C LEU A 155 23.47 -9.45 -1.95
N LYS A 156 24.02 -8.34 -1.48
CA LYS A 156 24.20 -7.12 -2.26
C LYS A 156 25.37 -7.23 -3.24
N ALA A 157 25.22 -6.62 -4.40
CA ALA A 157 26.29 -6.44 -5.40
C ALA A 157 26.25 -5.03 -6.01
N ARG A 158 27.32 -4.63 -6.70
CA ARG A 158 27.33 -3.43 -7.53
C ARG A 158 26.87 -3.80 -8.93
N TYR A 159 25.74 -3.28 -9.35
CA TYR A 159 25.14 -3.64 -10.65
C TYR A 159 25.51 -2.63 -11.73
N THR A 160 25.83 -3.14 -12.92
CA THR A 160 25.90 -2.38 -14.16
C THR A 160 24.81 -2.92 -15.08
N VAL A 161 23.87 -2.10 -15.45
CA VAL A 161 22.77 -2.50 -16.35
C VAL A 161 23.03 -1.97 -17.73
N ILE A 162 22.76 -2.78 -18.74
CA ILE A 162 22.91 -2.46 -20.16
C ILE A 162 21.60 -2.84 -20.86
N VAL A 163 21.04 -1.91 -21.61
CA VAL A 163 19.76 -2.13 -22.30
C VAL A 163 19.90 -1.79 -23.77
N THR A 164 19.47 -2.69 -24.63
CA THR A 164 19.27 -2.41 -26.06
C THR A 164 17.78 -2.26 -26.34
N ALA A 165 17.37 -1.11 -26.88
CA ALA A 165 15.95 -0.78 -27.13
C ALA A 165 15.84 0.25 -28.29
N PRO A 166 14.62 0.57 -28.79
CA PRO A 166 14.43 1.62 -29.79
C PRO A 166 15.08 2.94 -29.40
N ALA A 167 15.87 3.52 -30.30
CA ALA A 167 16.75 4.66 -30.00
C ALA A 167 16.00 5.94 -29.55
N HIS A 168 14.74 6.09 -29.97
CA HIS A 168 13.88 7.23 -29.64
C HIS A 168 13.23 7.13 -28.26
N TRP A 169 13.36 6.00 -27.58
CA TRP A 169 12.80 5.79 -26.27
C TRP A 169 13.60 6.47 -25.16
N GLN A 170 12.92 6.86 -24.09
CA GLN A 170 13.53 7.04 -22.79
C GLN A 170 13.91 5.66 -22.25
N ILE A 171 15.19 5.46 -21.97
CA ILE A 171 15.71 4.24 -21.34
C ILE A 171 16.30 4.70 -20.02
N ARG A 172 15.76 4.22 -18.91
CA ARG A 172 16.13 4.65 -17.55
C ARG A 172 16.49 3.44 -16.70
N GLY A 173 17.47 3.60 -15.82
CA GLY A 173 17.90 2.62 -14.82
C GLY A 173 18.19 3.32 -13.51
N ASN A 174 18.66 2.57 -12.49
CA ASN A 174 18.99 3.12 -11.18
C ASN A 174 20.02 4.25 -11.23
N GLN A 175 20.93 4.22 -12.17
CA GLN A 175 22.05 5.15 -12.28
C GLN A 175 21.99 5.98 -13.57
N PRO A 176 22.73 7.09 -13.66
CA PRO A 176 22.84 7.85 -14.90
C PRO A 176 23.39 7.02 -16.06
N GLU A 177 22.97 7.35 -17.28
CA GLU A 177 23.55 6.87 -18.52
C GLU A 177 24.98 7.36 -18.64
N VAL A 178 25.92 6.44 -18.91
CA VAL A 178 27.35 6.76 -19.13
C VAL A 178 27.79 6.52 -20.55
N GLN A 179 27.05 5.72 -21.30
CA GLN A 179 27.35 5.44 -22.70
C GLN A 179 26.05 5.10 -23.46
N ARG A 180 25.92 5.72 -24.63
CA ARG A 180 24.88 5.38 -25.61
C ARG A 180 25.57 5.13 -26.96
N ALA A 181 25.31 3.98 -27.55
CA ALA A 181 25.86 3.57 -28.83
C ALA A 181 24.75 3.17 -29.79
N ASP A 182 24.98 3.38 -31.09
CA ASP A 182 24.12 2.81 -32.14
C ASP A 182 24.20 1.29 -32.09
N ALA A 183 23.04 0.64 -32.10
CA ALA A 183 22.90 -0.83 -32.11
C ALA A 183 22.26 -1.35 -33.40
N GLY A 184 22.22 -0.54 -34.46
CA GLY A 184 21.61 -0.92 -35.74
C GLY A 184 20.10 -0.74 -35.76
N THR A 185 19.41 -1.67 -36.40
CA THR A 185 17.96 -1.63 -36.54
C THR A 185 17.32 -2.96 -36.18
N ASN A 186 16.10 -2.94 -35.65
CA ASN A 186 15.32 -4.15 -35.40
C ASN A 186 14.66 -4.69 -36.71
N ALA A 187 13.92 -5.80 -36.59
CA ALA A 187 13.22 -6.42 -37.70
C ALA A 187 12.16 -5.50 -38.36
N ALA A 188 11.60 -4.54 -37.61
CA ALA A 188 10.68 -3.53 -38.11
C ALA A 188 11.37 -2.29 -38.72
N GLY A 189 12.71 -2.26 -38.78
CA GLY A 189 13.51 -1.15 -39.33
C GLY A 189 13.65 0.04 -38.35
N GLN A 190 13.27 -0.10 -37.10
CA GLN A 190 13.45 0.94 -36.10
C GLN A 190 14.91 1.00 -35.65
N ALA A 191 15.51 2.19 -35.60
CA ALA A 191 16.84 2.41 -35.06
C ALA A 191 16.92 2.00 -33.58
N LEU A 192 18.00 1.35 -33.18
CA LEU A 192 18.25 0.86 -31.84
C LEU A 192 19.39 1.62 -31.17
N ALA A 193 19.31 1.76 -29.86
CA ALA A 193 20.39 2.24 -29.02
C ALA A 193 20.75 1.18 -27.97
N ARG A 194 22.05 1.00 -27.74
CA ARG A 194 22.59 0.25 -26.62
C ARG A 194 23.07 1.24 -25.56
N VAL A 195 22.37 1.24 -24.43
CA VAL A 195 22.61 2.16 -23.32
C VAL A 195 23.26 1.40 -22.16
N ARG A 196 24.39 1.94 -21.65
CA ARG A 196 25.06 1.47 -20.45
C ARG A 196 24.90 2.49 -19.35
N PHE A 197 24.45 2.05 -18.19
CA PHE A 197 24.36 2.87 -17.00
C PHE A 197 25.62 2.79 -16.15
N ALA A 198 25.89 3.79 -15.34
CA ALA A 198 26.95 3.76 -14.34
C ALA A 198 26.72 2.59 -13.36
N GLN A 199 27.79 2.10 -12.76
CA GLN A 199 27.69 1.07 -11.75
C GLN A 199 27.02 1.60 -10.48
N THR A 200 26.11 0.83 -9.91
CA THR A 200 25.43 1.19 -8.65
C THR A 200 26.39 1.08 -7.45
N PRO A 201 26.14 1.77 -6.34
CA PRO A 201 26.58 1.31 -5.02
C PRO A 201 26.06 -0.12 -4.74
N PRO A 202 26.52 -0.79 -3.65
CA PRO A 202 26.00 -2.10 -3.27
C PRO A 202 24.47 -2.08 -3.10
N LEU A 203 23.78 -2.97 -3.83
CA LEU A 203 22.32 -2.98 -3.98
C LEU A 203 21.80 -4.41 -3.93
N SER A 204 20.67 -4.63 -3.30
CA SER A 204 19.93 -5.90 -3.36
C SER A 204 19.24 -6.08 -4.71
N THR A 205 19.04 -7.31 -5.15
CA THR A 205 18.48 -7.62 -6.48
C THR A 205 17.08 -7.02 -6.69
N TYR A 206 16.27 -7.01 -5.66
CA TYR A 206 14.88 -6.51 -5.75
C TYR A 206 14.79 -5.00 -6.04
N LEU A 207 15.87 -4.26 -5.84
CA LEU A 207 15.98 -2.80 -6.07
C LEU A 207 16.55 -2.44 -7.45
N VAL A 208 17.03 -3.41 -8.23
CA VAL A 208 17.48 -3.16 -9.61
C VAL A 208 16.27 -2.79 -10.46
N CYS A 209 16.37 -1.69 -11.20
CA CYS A 209 15.23 -1.18 -11.96
C CYS A 209 15.61 -0.74 -13.36
N VAL A 210 14.70 -1.01 -14.31
CA VAL A 210 14.75 -0.54 -15.68
C VAL A 210 13.36 -0.10 -16.12
N ALA A 211 13.29 1.03 -16.82
CA ALA A 211 12.11 1.44 -17.56
C ALA A 211 12.51 1.86 -18.97
N ALA A 212 11.69 1.50 -19.97
CA ALA A 212 11.96 1.83 -21.36
C ALA A 212 10.66 2.05 -22.13
N GLY A 213 10.59 3.13 -22.91
CA GLY A 213 9.40 3.48 -23.66
C GLY A 213 9.40 4.94 -24.09
N PRO A 214 8.41 5.39 -24.87
CA PRO A 214 8.28 6.78 -25.27
C PRO A 214 7.67 7.65 -24.16
N TYR A 215 8.23 7.55 -22.94
CA TYR A 215 7.85 8.39 -21.82
C TYR A 215 8.14 9.85 -22.08
N ARG A 216 7.26 10.73 -21.63
CA ARG A 216 7.56 12.18 -21.53
C ARG A 216 8.36 12.40 -20.25
N CYS A 217 9.35 13.29 -20.33
CA CYS A 217 10.29 13.54 -19.24
C CYS A 217 10.42 15.04 -19.00
N TRP A 218 10.38 15.43 -17.72
CA TRP A 218 10.68 16.79 -17.23
C TRP A 218 11.83 16.69 -16.25
N GLU A 219 12.88 17.43 -16.52
CA GLU A 219 14.14 17.35 -15.77
C GLU A 219 14.34 18.64 -14.94
N ASP A 220 14.95 18.47 -13.76
CA ASP A 220 15.30 19.57 -12.86
C ASP A 220 16.51 19.14 -12.01
N THR A 221 16.91 19.98 -11.08
CA THR A 221 18.04 19.72 -10.19
C THR A 221 17.72 20.14 -8.78
N TRP A 222 18.10 19.34 -7.81
CA TRP A 222 18.15 19.70 -6.41
C TRP A 222 19.58 19.91 -5.96
N SER A 223 19.81 20.89 -5.04
CA SER A 223 21.11 21.13 -4.43
C SER A 223 20.96 21.43 -2.95
N GLY A 224 21.76 20.78 -2.11
CA GLY A 224 21.76 20.96 -0.66
C GLY A 224 23.17 20.92 -0.06
N PRO A 225 23.36 21.40 1.19
CA PRO A 225 24.66 21.38 1.86
C PRO A 225 25.10 19.95 2.12
N LEU A 226 26.41 19.67 2.00
CA LEU A 226 26.97 18.40 2.44
C LEU A 226 26.85 18.28 3.96
N PRO A 227 26.33 17.18 4.51
CA PRO A 227 26.35 16.93 5.96
C PRO A 227 27.79 16.92 6.49
N GLN A 228 27.98 17.39 7.72
CA GLN A 228 29.32 17.46 8.33
C GLN A 228 29.91 16.09 8.75
N VAL A 229 29.16 15.01 8.66
CA VAL A 229 29.56 13.67 9.12
C VAL A 229 29.29 12.63 8.02
N GLY A 230 30.30 11.80 7.72
CA GLY A 230 30.12 10.47 7.15
C GLY A 230 30.02 10.34 5.64
N TYR A 231 31.06 10.70 4.86
CA TYR A 231 31.19 10.33 3.43
C TYR A 231 32.23 9.21 3.18
N ALA A 232 32.54 8.38 4.15
CA ALA A 232 33.43 7.26 3.93
C ALA A 232 32.64 5.97 3.78
N VAL A 233 32.54 5.45 2.55
CA VAL A 233 32.16 4.05 2.32
C VAL A 233 33.27 3.18 2.90
N PRO A 234 33.01 2.30 3.87
CA PRO A 234 34.03 1.38 4.37
C PRO A 234 34.59 0.56 3.21
N GLY A 235 35.93 0.63 2.97
CA GLY A 235 36.61 -0.17 1.96
C GLY A 235 36.69 0.41 0.54
N ALA A 236 36.08 1.56 0.26
CA ALA A 236 36.31 2.31 -0.98
C ALA A 236 36.86 3.70 -0.63
N GLY A 237 37.96 4.10 -1.25
CA GLY A 237 38.38 5.51 -1.21
C GLY A 237 37.22 6.40 -1.62
N ALA A 238 37.21 7.68 -1.25
CA ALA A 238 36.12 8.63 -1.46
C ALA A 238 35.35 8.33 -2.76
N VAL A 239 34.21 7.65 -2.63
CA VAL A 239 33.39 7.27 -3.79
C VAL A 239 32.63 8.52 -4.19
N ALA A 240 33.08 9.15 -5.28
CA ALA A 240 32.23 10.06 -6.02
C ALA A 240 30.98 9.26 -6.42
N VAL A 241 29.81 9.61 -5.86
CA VAL A 241 28.53 9.01 -6.27
C VAL A 241 28.34 9.38 -7.75
N PRO A 242 28.29 8.40 -8.70
CA PRO A 242 28.16 8.72 -10.12
C PRO A 242 26.89 9.54 -10.34
N GLY A 243 26.99 10.71 -10.95
CA GLY A 243 25.87 11.58 -11.28
C GLY A 243 25.56 12.66 -10.26
N ALA A 244 25.85 12.50 -8.97
CA ALA A 244 25.75 13.58 -8.00
C ALA A 244 27.05 14.39 -7.99
N GLY A 245 26.96 15.67 -8.29
CA GLY A 245 28.09 16.59 -8.22
C GLY A 245 28.34 17.03 -6.78
N ALA A 246 29.10 16.22 -5.98
CA ALA A 246 29.65 16.74 -4.73
C ALA A 246 30.83 17.65 -5.06
N ASP A 247 30.69 18.94 -4.76
CA ASP A 247 31.82 19.86 -4.83
C ASP A 247 32.40 20.05 -3.40
N PRO A 248 33.51 19.43 -3.07
CA PRO A 248 34.15 19.59 -1.78
C PRO A 248 34.60 21.02 -1.51
N GLY A 249 34.79 21.82 -2.57
CA GLY A 249 35.18 23.22 -2.47
C GLY A 249 34.05 24.16 -2.01
N THR A 250 32.79 23.82 -2.36
CA THR A 250 31.62 24.60 -1.96
C THR A 250 30.81 23.92 -0.83
N GLY A 251 31.10 22.65 -0.48
CA GLY A 251 30.33 21.90 0.51
C GLY A 251 28.89 21.63 0.07
N THR A 252 28.63 21.46 -1.23
CA THR A 252 27.29 21.29 -1.82
C THR A 252 27.17 19.93 -2.54
N LEU A 253 26.05 19.25 -2.33
CA LEU A 253 25.63 18.10 -3.14
C LEU A 253 24.59 18.54 -4.15
N THR A 254 24.76 18.14 -5.40
CA THR A 254 23.79 18.40 -6.48
C THR A 254 23.29 17.08 -7.02
N VAL A 255 21.96 16.91 -7.07
CA VAL A 255 21.27 15.70 -7.51
C VAL A 255 20.36 16.04 -8.69
N PRO A 256 20.59 15.46 -9.89
CA PRO A 256 19.64 15.52 -10.98
C PRO A 256 18.34 14.82 -10.58
N ILE A 257 17.20 15.42 -10.88
CA ILE A 257 15.87 14.87 -10.62
C ILE A 257 15.03 14.93 -11.89
N ALA A 258 14.12 13.96 -12.07
CA ALA A 258 13.20 13.96 -13.19
C ALA A 258 11.82 13.43 -12.79
N ALA A 259 10.79 13.86 -13.53
CA ALA A 259 9.46 13.29 -13.48
C ALA A 259 9.09 12.77 -14.87
N LEU A 260 8.58 11.52 -14.94
CA LEU A 260 8.27 10.84 -16.19
C LEU A 260 6.87 10.22 -16.14
N CYS A 261 6.11 10.34 -17.25
CA CYS A 261 4.86 9.61 -17.41
C CYS A 261 4.70 9.13 -18.87
N ARG A 262 3.73 8.24 -19.12
CA ARG A 262 3.37 7.85 -20.50
C ARG A 262 3.01 9.07 -21.33
N ALA A 263 3.34 9.06 -22.63
CA ALA A 263 3.04 10.18 -23.53
C ALA A 263 1.54 10.53 -23.56
N SER A 264 0.69 9.52 -23.54
CA SER A 264 -0.79 9.67 -23.51
C SER A 264 -1.33 10.35 -22.25
N LEU A 265 -0.55 10.43 -21.17
CA LEU A 265 -0.93 11.07 -19.90
C LEU A 265 -0.32 12.45 -19.69
N ALA A 266 0.52 12.93 -20.62
CA ALA A 266 1.31 14.14 -20.46
C ALA A 266 0.45 15.39 -20.13
N ASP A 267 -0.72 15.53 -20.75
CA ASP A 267 -1.63 16.64 -20.52
C ASP A 267 -2.37 16.60 -19.16
N SER A 268 -2.40 15.42 -18.53
CA SER A 268 -3.00 15.21 -17.21
C SER A 268 -1.97 15.12 -16.08
N PHE A 269 -0.70 15.14 -16.42
CA PHE A 269 0.38 15.01 -15.47
C PHE A 269 0.79 16.40 -14.96
N ASP A 270 1.12 16.49 -13.67
CA ASP A 270 1.58 17.70 -13.00
C ASP A 270 3.04 17.53 -12.55
N PRO A 271 4.00 17.67 -13.47
CA PRO A 271 5.42 17.47 -13.17
C PRO A 271 5.99 18.51 -12.22
N GLU A 272 5.49 19.74 -12.26
CA GLU A 272 5.97 20.83 -11.40
C GLU A 272 5.70 20.51 -9.92
N ASN A 273 4.51 20.01 -9.61
CA ASN A 273 4.17 19.59 -8.25
C ASN A 273 4.99 18.38 -7.79
N VAL A 274 5.18 17.36 -8.66
CA VAL A 274 6.02 16.18 -8.34
C VAL A 274 7.46 16.61 -8.05
N LEU A 275 8.08 17.44 -8.91
CA LEU A 275 9.46 17.94 -8.74
C LEU A 275 9.59 18.83 -7.50
N ARG A 276 8.60 19.68 -7.22
CA ARG A 276 8.55 20.51 -6.01
C ARG A 276 8.51 19.67 -4.74
N LEU A 277 7.65 18.65 -4.70
CA LEU A 277 7.56 17.72 -3.57
C LEU A 277 8.86 16.93 -3.41
N THR A 278 9.45 16.45 -4.50
CA THR A 278 10.75 15.76 -4.49
C THR A 278 11.85 16.65 -3.85
N LYS A 279 11.93 17.92 -4.24
CA LYS A 279 12.89 18.85 -3.64
C LYS A 279 12.64 19.07 -2.16
N ALA A 280 11.38 19.27 -1.76
CA ALA A 280 11.01 19.47 -0.36
C ALA A 280 11.37 18.24 0.51
N GLY A 281 11.17 17.03 -0.01
CA GLY A 281 11.56 15.79 0.65
C GLY A 281 13.08 15.65 0.78
N LEU A 282 13.82 15.89 -0.32
CA LEU A 282 15.29 15.84 -0.29
C LEU A 282 15.87 16.87 0.70
N ASP A 283 15.34 18.10 0.74
CA ASP A 283 15.73 19.12 1.72
C ASP A 283 15.54 18.64 3.16
N HIS A 284 14.41 18.00 3.43
CA HIS A 284 14.07 17.55 4.78
C HIS A 284 14.92 16.34 5.20
N PHE A 285 14.90 15.25 4.43
CA PHE A 285 15.61 14.02 4.77
C PHE A 285 17.11 14.23 4.85
N HIS A 286 17.68 14.96 3.91
CA HIS A 286 19.11 15.27 3.87
C HIS A 286 19.59 16.00 5.14
N ARG A 287 18.78 16.95 5.65
CA ARG A 287 19.08 17.70 6.87
C ARG A 287 18.85 16.88 8.13
N GLU A 288 17.68 16.20 8.24
CA GLU A 288 17.28 15.57 9.49
C GLU A 288 18.02 14.26 9.75
N LEU A 289 18.23 13.44 8.71
CA LEU A 289 18.95 12.18 8.85
C LEU A 289 20.47 12.34 8.96
N GLY A 290 21.00 13.48 8.52
CA GLY A 290 22.43 13.81 8.62
C GLY A 290 23.33 12.90 7.76
N PHE A 291 22.77 12.10 6.87
CA PHE A 291 23.45 11.28 5.88
C PHE A 291 23.03 11.74 4.50
N ALA A 292 24.01 12.10 3.64
CA ALA A 292 23.71 12.64 2.33
C ALA A 292 22.95 11.64 1.43
N TYR A 293 22.14 12.14 0.52
CA TYR A 293 21.45 11.31 -0.48
C TYR A 293 22.49 10.48 -1.27
N PRO A 294 22.40 9.12 -1.24
CA PRO A 294 23.53 8.28 -1.66
C PRO A 294 23.44 7.75 -3.10
N TRP A 295 22.41 8.10 -3.89
CA TRP A 295 22.08 7.35 -5.11
C TRP A 295 22.34 8.11 -6.43
N GLY A 296 22.89 9.31 -6.41
CA GLY A 296 23.37 10.01 -7.59
C GLY A 296 22.32 10.78 -8.38
N LYS A 297 21.13 10.25 -8.60
CA LYS A 297 19.98 10.90 -9.22
C LYS A 297 18.68 10.45 -8.56
N TYR A 298 17.56 11.18 -8.80
CA TYR A 298 16.23 10.81 -8.33
C TYR A 298 15.20 11.04 -9.43
N ASP A 299 14.86 9.99 -10.17
CA ASP A 299 13.80 10.01 -11.17
C ASP A 299 12.51 9.46 -10.56
N SER A 300 11.37 10.11 -10.78
CA SER A 300 10.03 9.63 -10.45
C SER A 300 9.32 9.24 -11.74
N ILE A 301 9.05 7.95 -11.95
CA ILE A 301 8.39 7.46 -13.15
C ILE A 301 7.02 6.87 -12.85
N PHE A 302 6.00 7.33 -13.57
CA PHE A 302 4.61 6.88 -13.42
C PHE A 302 4.30 5.85 -14.50
N VAL A 303 4.01 4.61 -14.07
CA VAL A 303 3.92 3.42 -14.93
C VAL A 303 2.51 2.81 -14.93
N PRO A 304 2.10 2.17 -16.05
CA PRO A 304 0.78 1.58 -16.19
C PRO A 304 0.64 0.24 -15.47
N GLU A 305 -0.59 -0.11 -15.07
CA GLU A 305 -0.93 -1.42 -14.50
C GLU A 305 -0.04 -1.87 -13.33
N TYR A 306 0.45 -0.92 -12.54
CA TYR A 306 1.30 -1.23 -11.40
C TYR A 306 0.50 -1.90 -10.29
N ASN A 307 1.03 -2.99 -9.70
CA ASN A 307 0.32 -3.78 -8.69
C ASN A 307 0.20 -3.10 -7.33
N ILE A 308 1.15 -2.22 -7.03
CA ILE A 308 1.26 -1.50 -5.77
C ILE A 308 1.17 0.01 -6.00
N GLY A 309 1.23 0.81 -4.93
CA GLY A 309 1.19 2.27 -5.03
C GLY A 309 2.44 2.83 -5.68
N ALA A 310 3.60 2.47 -5.13
CA ALA A 310 4.90 2.87 -5.64
C ALA A 310 5.99 1.87 -5.20
N MET A 311 7.24 2.09 -5.63
CA MET A 311 8.40 1.27 -5.30
C MET A 311 9.66 2.13 -5.25
N GLU A 312 10.43 1.93 -4.24
CA GLU A 312 11.59 2.71 -3.83
C GLU A 312 12.87 2.48 -4.66
N ASN A 313 12.82 1.92 -5.86
CA ASN A 313 14.06 1.63 -6.61
C ASN A 313 15.02 2.83 -6.62
N PRO A 314 16.25 2.72 -6.04
CA PRO A 314 17.14 3.85 -5.88
C PRO A 314 17.48 4.51 -7.22
N GLY A 315 17.28 5.82 -7.30
CA GLY A 315 17.51 6.60 -8.51
C GLY A 315 16.43 6.50 -9.59
N LEU A 316 15.48 5.56 -9.49
CA LEU A 316 14.34 5.42 -10.43
C LEU A 316 13.10 4.90 -9.69
N VAL A 317 12.49 5.75 -8.90
CA VAL A 317 11.28 5.44 -8.12
C VAL A 317 10.09 5.29 -9.05
N THR A 318 9.36 4.19 -8.93
CA THR A 318 8.19 3.90 -9.77
C THR A 318 6.88 4.14 -9.04
N PHE A 319 5.92 4.77 -9.72
CA PHE A 319 4.59 5.11 -9.18
C PHE A 319 3.48 4.57 -10.07
N ASN A 320 2.37 4.18 -9.47
CA ASN A 320 1.16 3.77 -10.18
C ASN A 320 0.49 4.97 -10.85
N ASP A 321 0.48 5.03 -12.17
CA ASP A 321 -0.10 6.16 -12.90
C ASP A 321 -1.63 6.25 -12.75
N ALA A 322 -2.33 5.14 -12.65
CA ALA A 322 -3.78 5.13 -12.46
C ALA A 322 -4.20 5.74 -11.10
N THR A 323 -3.30 5.71 -10.11
CA THR A 323 -3.53 6.26 -8.76
C THR A 323 -3.08 7.70 -8.64
N TYR A 324 -1.96 8.07 -9.28
CA TYR A 324 -1.26 9.34 -8.99
C TYR A 324 -1.18 10.31 -10.17
N VAL A 325 -1.65 9.95 -11.37
CA VAL A 325 -1.87 10.86 -12.50
C VAL A 325 -3.37 11.13 -12.64
N PHE A 326 -3.79 12.33 -12.35
CA PHE A 326 -5.20 12.68 -12.23
C PHE A 326 -5.80 13.10 -13.58
N GLN A 327 -6.31 12.13 -14.34
CA GLN A 327 -6.99 12.37 -15.63
C GLN A 327 -8.38 13.03 -15.50
N SER A 328 -8.92 13.11 -14.29
CA SER A 328 -10.20 13.74 -13.98
C SER A 328 -10.08 14.38 -12.60
N GLY A 329 -11.07 15.15 -12.18
CA GLY A 329 -11.02 15.91 -10.94
C GLY A 329 -10.45 15.13 -9.76
N ALA A 330 -9.44 15.71 -9.10
CA ALA A 330 -8.80 15.20 -7.89
C ALA A 330 -9.11 16.12 -6.72
N THR A 331 -9.27 15.53 -5.54
CA THR A 331 -9.47 16.26 -4.29
C THR A 331 -8.13 16.63 -3.65
N ARG A 332 -8.14 17.56 -2.67
CA ARG A 332 -6.97 17.81 -1.84
C ARG A 332 -6.42 16.52 -1.21
N ALA A 333 -7.30 15.61 -0.78
CA ALA A 333 -6.91 14.32 -0.21
C ALA A 333 -6.20 13.40 -1.22
N ASP A 334 -6.57 13.46 -2.51
CA ASP A 334 -5.87 12.70 -3.57
C ASP A 334 -4.45 13.25 -3.76
N HIS A 335 -4.27 14.57 -3.74
CA HIS A 335 -2.95 15.23 -3.82
C HIS A 335 -2.09 14.97 -2.58
N GLU A 336 -2.68 15.03 -1.38
CA GLU A 336 -2.00 14.70 -0.12
C GLU A 336 -1.50 13.25 -0.12
N ARG A 337 -2.32 12.29 -0.60
CA ARG A 337 -1.91 10.90 -0.73
C ARG A 337 -0.71 10.74 -1.67
N ARG A 338 -0.70 11.45 -2.82
CA ARG A 338 0.46 11.48 -3.73
C ARG A 338 1.70 12.04 -3.02
N ALA A 339 1.56 13.13 -2.29
CA ALA A 339 2.67 13.73 -1.54
C ALA A 339 3.22 12.77 -0.47
N THR A 340 2.34 12.14 0.32
CA THR A 340 2.75 11.17 1.34
C THR A 340 3.44 9.95 0.74
N THR A 341 2.98 9.47 -0.42
CA THR A 341 3.66 8.37 -1.12
C THR A 341 5.04 8.81 -1.64
N ILE A 342 5.19 10.01 -2.21
CA ILE A 342 6.51 10.51 -2.62
C ILE A 342 7.47 10.56 -1.42
N MET A 343 7.00 11.00 -0.24
CA MET A 343 7.84 11.05 0.98
C MET A 343 8.13 9.66 1.53
N HIS A 344 7.20 8.71 1.42
CA HIS A 344 7.37 7.31 1.77
C HIS A 344 8.50 6.68 0.94
N GLU A 345 8.38 6.74 -0.39
CA GLU A 345 9.39 6.18 -1.29
C GLU A 345 10.76 6.86 -1.11
N MET A 346 10.77 8.16 -0.82
CA MET A 346 12.02 8.87 -0.59
C MET A 346 12.70 8.45 0.70
N SER A 347 11.94 8.14 1.75
CA SER A 347 12.52 7.68 3.02
C SER A 347 13.26 6.35 2.87
N HIS A 348 12.79 5.50 1.96
CA HIS A 348 13.44 4.24 1.64
C HIS A 348 14.86 4.38 1.10
N MET A 349 15.21 5.52 0.52
CA MET A 349 16.59 5.79 0.06
C MET A 349 17.61 5.58 1.18
N TRP A 350 17.18 5.70 2.44
CA TRP A 350 17.98 5.40 3.64
C TRP A 350 17.52 4.11 4.32
N PHE A 351 16.22 3.88 4.45
CA PHE A 351 15.62 2.73 5.14
C PHE A 351 15.09 1.70 4.14
N GLY A 352 15.88 0.71 3.82
CA GLY A 352 15.58 -0.31 2.81
C GLY A 352 16.65 -0.39 1.75
N ASP A 353 17.07 0.74 1.19
CA ASP A 353 18.05 0.81 0.12
C ASP A 353 19.47 0.91 0.67
N LEU A 354 19.77 1.96 1.44
CA LEU A 354 21.09 2.14 2.05
C LEU A 354 21.36 1.07 3.09
N VAL A 355 20.43 0.88 4.02
CA VAL A 355 20.45 -0.19 5.02
C VAL A 355 19.26 -1.10 4.78
N THR A 356 19.51 -2.30 4.31
CA THR A 356 18.50 -3.28 3.92
C THR A 356 18.25 -4.29 5.05
N PRO A 357 17.03 -4.74 5.31
CA PRO A 357 16.77 -5.86 6.20
C PRO A 357 17.55 -7.11 5.76
N ALA A 358 18.21 -7.80 6.70
CA ALA A 358 18.98 -9.00 6.40
C ALA A 358 18.10 -10.15 5.88
N TRP A 359 16.85 -10.20 6.29
CA TRP A 359 15.80 -11.09 5.80
C TRP A 359 14.41 -10.45 6.02
N TRP A 360 13.42 -11.01 5.42
CA TRP A 360 12.04 -10.50 5.41
C TRP A 360 11.33 -10.54 6.78
N ASP A 361 11.90 -11.21 7.79
CA ASP A 361 11.44 -11.10 9.19
C ASP A 361 11.42 -9.63 9.67
N ASP A 362 12.38 -8.86 9.19
CA ASP A 362 12.59 -7.45 9.51
C ASP A 362 12.10 -6.48 8.41
N LEU A 363 11.18 -6.92 7.54
CA LEU A 363 10.55 -6.09 6.50
C LEU A 363 10.01 -4.76 7.06
N TRP A 364 9.49 -4.78 8.28
CA TRP A 364 8.97 -3.61 8.98
C TRP A 364 10.04 -2.51 9.19
N LEU A 365 11.34 -2.85 9.28
CA LEU A 365 12.44 -1.87 9.38
C LEU A 365 12.51 -0.90 8.20
N LYS A 366 11.97 -1.29 7.05
CA LYS A 366 11.84 -0.36 5.93
C LYS A 366 10.42 0.18 5.85
N GLU A 367 9.40 -0.65 5.85
CA GLU A 367 8.02 -0.25 5.58
C GLU A 367 7.37 0.59 6.68
N SER A 368 7.55 0.17 7.95
CA SER A 368 7.03 0.95 9.08
C SER A 368 7.74 2.30 9.22
N LEU A 369 9.07 2.33 9.02
CA LEU A 369 9.82 3.58 9.05
C LEU A 369 9.41 4.50 7.90
N ALA A 370 9.20 3.95 6.70
CA ALA A 370 8.75 4.73 5.55
C ALA A 370 7.32 5.28 5.72
N ASP A 371 6.40 4.51 6.25
CA ASP A 371 5.04 4.99 6.56
C ASP A 371 5.05 6.10 7.63
N TYR A 372 5.86 5.93 8.69
CA TYR A 372 6.01 6.93 9.74
C TYR A 372 6.64 8.21 9.20
N LEU A 373 7.80 8.10 8.55
CA LEU A 373 8.55 9.24 8.03
C LEU A 373 7.83 9.91 6.85
N GLY A 374 7.24 9.12 5.96
CA GLY A 374 6.42 9.63 4.86
C GLY A 374 5.31 10.56 5.35
N THR A 375 4.59 10.13 6.41
CA THR A 375 3.55 10.96 7.04
C THR A 375 4.14 12.17 7.76
N ALA A 376 5.19 11.98 8.57
CA ALA A 376 5.81 13.03 9.36
C ALA A 376 6.41 14.13 8.45
N VAL A 377 7.11 13.73 7.39
CA VAL A 377 7.74 14.68 6.45
C VAL A 377 6.70 15.38 5.59
N THR A 378 5.64 14.70 5.17
CA THR A 378 4.50 15.35 4.51
C THR A 378 3.92 16.47 5.39
N ALA A 379 3.69 16.20 6.67
CA ALA A 379 3.19 17.20 7.61
C ALA A 379 4.18 18.35 7.88
N GLN A 380 5.49 18.08 7.86
CA GLN A 380 6.50 19.07 8.23
C GLN A 380 7.03 19.87 7.05
N ALA A 381 7.18 19.26 5.88
CA ALA A 381 7.86 19.83 4.73
C ALA A 381 6.93 20.27 3.59
N THR A 382 5.62 20.00 3.67
CA THR A 382 4.66 20.34 2.61
C THR A 382 3.49 21.18 3.13
N GLU A 383 2.57 21.55 2.24
CA GLU A 383 1.32 22.22 2.58
C GLU A 383 0.30 21.33 3.31
N TYR A 384 0.51 20.02 3.37
CA TYR A 384 -0.40 19.05 3.99
C TYR A 384 -0.04 18.84 5.47
N ARG A 385 -0.21 19.91 6.28
CA ARG A 385 0.14 19.93 7.70
C ARG A 385 -0.65 18.95 8.55
N ASP A 386 -1.78 18.50 8.06
CA ASP A 386 -2.74 17.60 8.67
C ASP A 386 -2.58 16.13 8.22
N ALA A 387 -1.45 15.74 7.62
CA ALA A 387 -1.19 14.37 7.15
C ALA A 387 -1.39 13.28 8.23
N TRP A 388 -1.17 13.60 9.51
CA TRP A 388 -1.47 12.67 10.61
C TRP A 388 -2.97 12.39 10.78
N THR A 389 -3.84 13.30 10.35
CA THR A 389 -5.30 13.09 10.31
C THR A 389 -5.66 12.00 9.29
N ALA A 390 -5.11 12.09 8.09
CA ALA A 390 -5.29 11.07 7.06
C ALA A 390 -4.67 9.71 7.46
N PHE A 391 -3.52 9.72 8.12
CA PHE A 391 -2.90 8.50 8.68
C PHE A 391 -3.81 7.84 9.71
N CYS A 392 -4.32 8.59 10.69
CA CYS A 392 -5.26 8.10 11.70
C CYS A 392 -6.53 7.52 11.06
N ALA A 393 -7.12 8.24 10.11
CA ALA A 393 -8.38 7.88 9.48
C ALA A 393 -8.28 6.66 8.54
N ARG A 394 -7.24 6.56 7.73
CA ARG A 394 -7.12 5.54 6.66
C ARG A 394 -6.08 4.46 6.97
N ARG A 395 -4.85 4.85 7.30
CA ARG A 395 -3.75 3.90 7.50
C ARG A 395 -3.98 3.03 8.74
N LYS A 396 -4.31 3.64 9.88
CA LYS A 396 -4.63 2.89 11.11
C LYS A 396 -5.90 2.05 10.98
N ALA A 397 -6.89 2.47 10.19
CA ALA A 397 -8.07 1.66 9.92
C ALA A 397 -7.72 0.35 9.19
N TRP A 398 -6.80 0.41 8.21
CA TRP A 398 -6.26 -0.78 7.55
C TRP A 398 -5.52 -1.68 8.54
N ALA A 399 -4.68 -1.12 9.40
CA ALA A 399 -3.98 -1.86 10.44
C ALA A 399 -4.94 -2.51 11.44
N TYR A 400 -5.97 -1.80 11.91
CA TYR A 400 -6.97 -2.38 12.81
C TYR A 400 -7.74 -3.53 12.18
N ARG A 401 -8.02 -3.47 10.86
CA ARG A 401 -8.62 -4.59 10.16
C ARG A 401 -7.68 -5.79 10.14
N ALA A 402 -6.43 -5.62 9.71
CA ALA A 402 -5.45 -6.68 9.59
C ALA A 402 -5.14 -7.34 10.94
N ASP A 403 -4.95 -6.55 12.00
CA ASP A 403 -4.58 -7.04 13.33
C ASP A 403 -5.74 -7.67 14.14
N GLN A 404 -6.95 -7.68 13.59
CA GLN A 404 -8.12 -8.37 14.14
C GLN A 404 -8.49 -9.64 13.36
N LEU A 405 -7.78 -9.97 12.28
CA LEU A 405 -7.99 -11.20 11.53
C LEU A 405 -7.39 -12.42 12.26
N PRO A 406 -7.92 -13.63 12.04
CA PRO A 406 -7.30 -14.85 12.56
C PRO A 406 -5.87 -15.09 12.04
N THR A 407 -5.52 -14.42 10.96
CA THR A 407 -4.19 -14.47 10.32
C THR A 407 -3.25 -13.37 10.80
N THR A 408 -3.62 -12.65 11.87
CA THR A 408 -2.76 -11.61 12.45
C THR A 408 -1.41 -12.17 12.90
N HIS A 409 -0.42 -11.31 12.89
CA HIS A 409 0.96 -11.62 13.26
C HIS A 409 1.61 -10.44 14.02
N PRO A 410 2.71 -10.67 14.72
CA PRO A 410 3.51 -9.58 15.27
C PRO A 410 4.09 -8.67 14.18
N ILE A 411 4.50 -7.47 14.53
CA ILE A 411 5.22 -6.57 13.61
C ILE A 411 6.49 -7.25 13.12
N VAL A 412 7.28 -7.83 14.03
CA VAL A 412 8.39 -8.73 13.68
C VAL A 412 7.81 -10.12 13.46
N ALA A 413 7.61 -10.45 12.19
CA ALA A 413 6.99 -11.71 11.80
C ALA A 413 8.04 -12.83 11.65
N ASP A 414 7.60 -14.07 11.74
CA ASP A 414 8.42 -15.24 11.37
C ASP A 414 8.18 -15.57 9.90
N ILE A 415 9.11 -15.21 9.05
CA ILE A 415 9.01 -15.37 7.59
C ILE A 415 9.87 -16.53 7.11
N PRO A 416 9.31 -17.73 6.95
CA PRO A 416 10.08 -18.91 6.59
C PRO A 416 10.61 -18.90 5.15
N ASP A 417 9.95 -18.16 4.24
CA ASP A 417 10.24 -18.16 2.82
C ASP A 417 9.67 -16.91 2.10
N VAL A 418 9.99 -16.80 0.82
CA VAL A 418 9.61 -15.64 -0.01
C VAL A 418 8.10 -15.55 -0.28
N GLU A 419 7.39 -16.68 -0.37
CA GLU A 419 5.92 -16.65 -0.54
C GLU A 419 5.24 -16.09 0.71
N ALA A 420 5.73 -16.42 1.89
CA ALA A 420 5.27 -15.83 3.14
C ALA A 420 5.62 -14.34 3.21
N ALA A 421 6.79 -13.92 2.70
CA ALA A 421 7.17 -12.52 2.62
C ALA A 421 6.17 -11.70 1.80
N LYS A 422 5.77 -12.17 0.61
CA LYS A 422 4.75 -11.50 -0.24
C LYS A 422 3.42 -11.24 0.47
N GLN A 423 3.08 -12.01 1.49
CA GLN A 423 1.83 -11.84 2.26
C GLN A 423 1.96 -10.92 3.46
N ASN A 424 3.19 -10.56 3.80
CA ASN A 424 3.48 -9.72 4.95
C ASN A 424 3.50 -8.22 4.61
N PHE A 425 3.26 -7.85 3.35
CA PHE A 425 3.01 -6.48 2.92
C PHE A 425 1.57 -6.09 3.25
N ASP A 426 1.30 -5.93 4.53
CA ASP A 426 -0.05 -5.72 5.06
C ASP A 426 -0.12 -4.56 6.07
N GLY A 427 -1.32 -4.27 6.57
CA GLY A 427 -1.56 -3.17 7.50
C GLY A 427 -0.78 -3.29 8.82
N ILE A 428 -0.29 -4.48 9.18
CA ILE A 428 0.52 -4.68 10.39
C ILE A 428 1.94 -4.18 10.13
N THR A 429 2.58 -4.66 9.08
CA THR A 429 3.94 -4.28 8.70
C THR A 429 4.06 -2.79 8.39
N TYR A 430 3.07 -2.20 7.73
CA TYR A 430 3.07 -0.79 7.39
C TYR A 430 2.54 0.10 8.53
N ALA A 431 1.23 0.11 8.73
CA ALA A 431 0.55 1.15 9.49
C ALA A 431 0.53 0.88 11.01
N LYS A 432 0.41 -0.38 11.48
CA LYS A 432 0.61 -0.69 12.90
C LYS A 432 2.05 -0.38 13.30
N GLY A 433 3.02 -0.82 12.50
CA GLY A 433 4.43 -0.55 12.76
C GLY A 433 4.73 0.95 12.81
N ALA A 434 4.23 1.74 11.86
CA ALA A 434 4.37 3.20 11.86
C ALA A 434 3.72 3.87 13.08
N ALA A 435 2.53 3.40 13.52
CA ALA A 435 1.89 3.89 14.72
C ALA A 435 2.70 3.56 15.99
N VAL A 436 3.31 2.38 16.03
CA VAL A 436 4.19 1.95 17.12
C VAL A 436 5.52 2.72 17.11
N LEU A 437 6.05 3.04 15.93
CA LEU A 437 7.22 3.94 15.81
C LEU A 437 6.91 5.36 16.27
N LYS A 438 5.72 5.90 15.95
CA LYS A 438 5.28 7.20 16.48
C LYS A 438 5.29 7.20 18.01
N GLN A 439 4.82 6.11 18.63
CA GLN A 439 4.87 5.93 20.07
C GLN A 439 6.31 5.77 20.59
N LEU A 440 7.18 5.02 19.89
CA LEU A 440 8.58 4.88 20.26
C LEU A 440 9.29 6.23 20.26
N VAL A 441 9.08 7.05 19.24
CA VAL A 441 9.63 8.40 19.15
C VAL A 441 9.14 9.28 20.30
N ALA A 442 7.85 9.21 20.66
CA ALA A 442 7.31 9.89 21.81
C ALA A 442 7.89 9.38 23.15
N TYR A 443 8.30 8.11 23.20
CA TYR A 443 8.89 7.48 24.39
C TYR A 443 10.37 7.81 24.55
N VAL A 444 11.19 7.73 23.48
CA VAL A 444 12.63 7.99 23.54
C VAL A 444 12.98 9.48 23.39
N GLY A 445 12.13 10.26 22.74
CA GLY A 445 12.34 11.66 22.37
C GLY A 445 12.89 11.82 20.95
N GLN A 446 12.44 12.87 20.24
CA GLN A 446 12.76 13.13 18.84
C GLN A 446 14.28 13.26 18.60
N ASP A 447 14.98 14.00 19.47
CA ASP A 447 16.42 14.23 19.31
C ASP A 447 17.24 12.94 19.47
N HIS A 448 16.86 12.09 20.44
CA HIS A 448 17.50 10.79 20.63
C HIS A 448 17.18 9.83 19.47
N PHE A 449 15.96 9.86 18.96
CA PHE A 449 15.61 9.09 17.78
C PHE A 449 16.49 9.50 16.60
N ALA A 450 16.58 10.79 16.29
CA ALA A 450 17.41 11.30 15.21
C ALA A 450 18.91 10.94 15.40
N ALA A 451 19.42 11.05 16.64
CA ALA A 451 20.79 10.64 16.93
C ALA A 451 21.02 9.14 16.74
N GLY A 452 20.06 8.30 17.17
CA GLY A 452 20.09 6.86 16.94
C GLY A 452 20.11 6.50 15.46
N MET A 453 19.28 7.17 14.64
CA MET A 453 19.26 6.96 13.18
C MET A 453 20.58 7.31 12.51
N ARG A 454 21.22 8.43 12.88
CA ARG A 454 22.56 8.78 12.36
C ARG A 454 23.60 7.70 12.66
N ARG A 455 23.63 7.19 13.90
CA ARG A 455 24.53 6.10 14.30
C ARG A 455 24.24 4.81 13.52
N TYR A 456 22.96 4.51 13.28
CA TYR A 456 22.52 3.35 12.50
C TYR A 456 23.05 3.42 11.06
N PHE A 457 22.94 4.58 10.40
CA PHE A 457 23.51 4.76 9.06
C PHE A 457 25.03 4.72 9.07
N ASP A 458 25.69 5.36 10.03
CA ASP A 458 27.15 5.36 10.12
C ASP A 458 27.74 3.94 10.21
N ARG A 459 27.01 3.00 10.82
CA ARG A 459 27.47 1.62 11.00
C ARG A 459 27.07 0.68 9.89
N HIS A 460 25.89 0.87 9.32
CA HIS A 460 25.27 -0.13 8.46
C HIS A 460 25.08 0.35 7.00
N ALA A 461 25.54 1.55 6.63
CA ALA A 461 25.40 2.06 5.27
C ALA A 461 25.92 1.06 4.22
N TYR A 462 25.13 0.88 3.16
CA TYR A 462 25.35 -0.06 2.06
C TYR A 462 25.42 -1.55 2.46
N SER A 463 25.01 -1.88 3.69
CA SER A 463 24.97 -3.23 4.22
C SER A 463 23.54 -3.62 4.63
N CYS A 464 23.42 -4.71 5.38
CA CYS A 464 22.16 -5.16 5.95
C CYS A 464 22.16 -5.01 7.46
N ALA A 465 20.97 -4.89 8.04
CA ALA A 465 20.78 -4.80 9.47
C ALA A 465 19.53 -5.56 9.93
N THR A 466 19.45 -5.77 11.23
CA THR A 466 18.36 -6.44 11.93
C THR A 466 17.69 -5.50 12.94
N LEU A 467 16.54 -5.92 13.49
CA LEU A 467 15.90 -5.23 14.62
C LEU A 467 16.89 -4.95 15.77
N THR A 468 17.74 -5.93 16.11
CA THR A 468 18.70 -5.80 17.22
C THR A 468 19.69 -4.66 16.96
N ASP A 469 20.13 -4.49 15.72
CA ASP A 469 21.04 -3.40 15.33
C ASP A 469 20.37 -2.03 15.51
N LEU A 470 19.13 -1.87 15.05
CA LEU A 470 18.38 -0.62 15.22
C LEU A 470 18.13 -0.28 16.69
N LEU A 471 17.64 -1.24 17.48
CA LEU A 471 17.35 -1.01 18.89
C LEU A 471 18.63 -0.68 19.66
N GLY A 472 19.74 -1.34 19.40
CA GLY A 472 21.02 -1.06 20.03
C GLY A 472 21.49 0.38 19.82
N GLU A 473 21.27 0.96 18.61
CA GLU A 473 21.63 2.35 18.35
C GLU A 473 20.66 3.34 19.02
N LEU A 474 19.38 2.99 19.12
CA LEU A 474 18.39 3.80 19.86
C LEU A 474 18.63 3.76 21.37
N GLU A 475 18.98 2.60 21.93
CA GLU A 475 19.36 2.46 23.33
C GLU A 475 20.61 3.28 23.65
N ALA A 476 21.63 3.19 22.80
CA ALA A 476 22.86 3.96 22.96
C ALA A 476 22.64 5.48 22.87
N ALA A 477 21.70 5.94 22.06
CA ALA A 477 21.36 7.35 21.91
C ALA A 477 20.46 7.88 23.04
N SER A 478 19.49 7.08 23.52
CA SER A 478 18.49 7.51 24.50
C SER A 478 18.84 7.19 25.94
N GLY A 479 19.77 6.25 26.17
CA GLY A 479 20.07 5.72 27.50
C GLY A 479 18.93 4.87 28.08
N ARG A 480 17.97 4.44 27.33
CA ARG A 480 16.80 3.63 27.73
C ARG A 480 16.98 2.19 27.28
N ASP A 481 16.62 1.24 28.16
CA ASP A 481 16.45 -0.17 27.80
C ASP A 481 15.11 -0.35 27.03
N LEU A 482 15.19 -0.79 25.80
CA LEU A 482 14.05 -1.03 24.93
C LEU A 482 13.63 -2.50 24.84
N THR A 483 14.30 -3.40 25.56
CA THR A 483 14.07 -4.85 25.50
C THR A 483 12.62 -5.21 25.84
N ALA A 484 12.13 -4.76 27.00
CA ALA A 484 10.75 -5.04 27.43
C ALA A 484 9.73 -4.38 26.51
N TRP A 485 9.99 -3.16 26.06
CA TRP A 485 9.14 -2.45 25.11
C TRP A 485 9.03 -3.22 23.79
N SER A 486 10.15 -3.66 23.23
CA SER A 486 10.22 -4.43 21.99
C SER A 486 9.44 -5.75 22.12
N GLN A 487 9.60 -6.50 23.20
CA GLN A 487 8.87 -7.75 23.41
C GLN A 487 7.35 -7.54 23.42
N LEU A 488 6.86 -6.48 24.04
CA LEU A 488 5.42 -6.22 24.14
C LEU A 488 4.83 -5.66 22.85
N TRP A 489 5.55 -4.79 22.13
CA TRP A 489 5.02 -4.10 20.96
C TRP A 489 5.33 -4.79 19.63
N LEU A 490 6.55 -5.32 19.48
CA LEU A 490 7.01 -5.84 18.19
C LEU A 490 6.81 -7.36 18.03
N HIS A 491 6.81 -8.12 19.16
CA HIS A 491 6.72 -9.58 19.11
C HIS A 491 5.35 -10.16 19.51
N THR A 492 4.34 -9.32 19.70
CA THR A 492 2.99 -9.74 20.05
C THR A 492 1.98 -9.23 19.01
N ALA A 493 0.86 -9.96 18.83
CA ALA A 493 -0.22 -9.62 17.90
C ALA A 493 -1.48 -9.16 18.65
N GLY A 494 -2.40 -8.51 17.92
CA GLY A 494 -3.68 -8.06 18.43
C GLY A 494 -3.70 -6.61 18.90
N VAL A 495 -4.92 -6.09 19.05
CA VAL A 495 -5.23 -4.68 19.35
C VAL A 495 -5.80 -4.56 20.75
N ALA A 496 -5.19 -3.72 21.59
CA ALA A 496 -5.77 -3.34 22.88
C ALA A 496 -6.95 -2.39 22.70
N THR A 497 -7.81 -2.31 23.70
CA THR A 497 -8.91 -1.34 23.80
C THR A 497 -8.70 -0.45 25.01
N LEU A 498 -8.81 0.86 24.82
CA LEU A 498 -8.74 1.86 25.89
C LEU A 498 -10.11 2.52 26.07
N THR A 499 -10.59 2.56 27.32
CA THR A 499 -11.93 3.08 27.66
C THR A 499 -11.81 4.02 28.84
N PRO A 500 -12.40 5.25 28.82
CA PRO A 500 -12.43 6.11 30.00
C PRO A 500 -13.52 5.65 30.97
N GLN A 501 -13.25 5.74 32.25
CA GLN A 501 -14.24 5.55 33.31
C GLN A 501 -14.21 6.75 34.25
N ILE A 502 -15.35 7.38 34.49
CA ILE A 502 -15.47 8.61 35.28
C ILE A 502 -16.51 8.42 36.37
N ASP A 503 -16.16 8.82 37.57
CA ASP A 503 -17.08 9.02 38.70
C ASP A 503 -17.13 10.52 39.04
N TYR A 504 -18.32 11.03 39.34
CA TYR A 504 -18.54 12.43 39.66
C TYR A 504 -18.82 12.62 41.14
N ALA A 505 -18.35 13.72 41.69
CA ALA A 505 -18.69 14.19 43.02
C ALA A 505 -20.10 14.88 43.02
N ASP A 506 -20.66 15.10 44.22
CA ASP A 506 -21.99 15.71 44.38
C ASP A 506 -22.07 17.15 43.81
N ASP A 507 -20.97 17.83 43.74
CA ASP A 507 -20.83 19.19 43.19
C ASP A 507 -20.68 19.20 41.65
N GLY A 508 -20.68 18.03 41.00
CA GLY A 508 -20.54 17.88 39.57
C GLY A 508 -19.12 17.93 39.05
N THR A 509 -18.12 17.93 39.92
CA THR A 509 -16.70 17.80 39.52
C THR A 509 -16.31 16.33 39.38
N ILE A 510 -15.16 16.06 38.73
CA ILE A 510 -14.60 14.71 38.64
C ILE A 510 -14.12 14.26 40.02
N ALA A 511 -14.72 13.19 40.54
CA ALA A 511 -14.24 12.52 41.76
C ALA A 511 -13.13 11.51 41.47
N ARG A 512 -13.22 10.82 40.30
CA ARG A 512 -12.27 9.84 39.82
C ARG A 512 -12.33 9.75 38.31
N LEU A 513 -11.15 9.65 37.70
CA LEU A 513 -11.00 9.37 36.27
C LEU A 513 -9.96 8.29 36.08
N GLU A 514 -10.30 7.26 35.33
CA GLU A 514 -9.41 6.14 34.99
C GLU A 514 -9.43 5.86 33.51
N VAL A 515 -8.34 5.32 32.99
CA VAL A 515 -8.28 4.66 31.68
C VAL A 515 -8.22 3.16 31.92
N LEU A 516 -9.20 2.43 31.43
CA LEU A 516 -9.22 0.97 31.43
C LEU A 516 -8.53 0.47 30.16
N GLN A 517 -7.69 -0.53 30.32
CA GLN A 517 -7.08 -1.26 29.21
C GLN A 517 -7.58 -2.70 29.20
N ASP A 518 -7.97 -3.17 28.02
CA ASP A 518 -8.38 -4.54 27.72
C ASP A 518 -7.65 -5.01 26.46
N GLY A 519 -6.95 -6.13 26.52
CA GLY A 519 -6.18 -6.63 25.39
C GLY A 519 -5.73 -8.07 25.56
N TRP A 520 -5.61 -8.77 24.45
CA TRP A 520 -5.17 -10.16 24.36
C TRP A 520 -4.14 -10.31 23.24
N ASP A 521 -3.15 -11.17 23.46
CA ASP A 521 -2.35 -11.66 22.34
C ASP A 521 -3.23 -12.56 21.47
N ALA A 522 -3.47 -12.15 20.25
CA ALA A 522 -4.39 -12.85 19.34
C ALA A 522 -3.91 -14.25 18.95
N ARG A 523 -2.62 -14.56 19.11
CA ARG A 523 -2.03 -15.87 18.79
C ARG A 523 -2.15 -16.87 19.94
N THR A 524 -2.03 -16.38 21.16
CA THR A 524 -1.98 -17.23 22.36
C THR A 524 -3.28 -17.18 23.17
N GLY A 525 -4.10 -16.13 22.99
CA GLY A 525 -5.27 -15.85 23.80
C GLY A 525 -4.94 -15.38 25.21
N ALA A 526 -3.67 -15.12 25.52
CA ALA A 526 -3.26 -14.61 26.82
C ALA A 526 -3.58 -13.13 26.97
N GLU A 527 -3.89 -12.71 28.20
CA GLU A 527 -4.04 -11.28 28.49
C GLU A 527 -2.73 -10.54 28.15
N LEU A 528 -2.86 -9.42 27.44
CA LEU A 528 -1.72 -8.61 27.00
C LEU A 528 -2.00 -7.14 27.24
N LEU A 529 -1.39 -6.61 28.29
CA LEU A 529 -1.47 -5.20 28.67
C LEU A 529 -0.19 -4.48 28.22
N ARG A 530 -0.28 -3.77 27.09
CA ARG A 530 0.87 -3.00 26.57
C ARG A 530 0.99 -1.65 27.28
N PRO A 531 2.21 -1.10 27.46
CA PRO A 531 2.37 0.26 27.91
C PRO A 531 1.98 1.24 26.77
N HIS A 532 1.07 2.18 27.07
CA HIS A 532 0.65 3.21 26.13
C HIS A 532 0.99 4.59 26.66
N ARG A 533 1.73 5.40 25.92
CA ARG A 533 1.83 6.83 26.19
C ARG A 533 0.75 7.54 25.41
N ILE A 534 -0.17 8.22 26.09
CA ILE A 534 -1.33 8.88 25.49
C ILE A 534 -1.50 10.30 26.01
N THR A 535 -2.30 11.08 25.29
CA THR A 535 -2.92 12.31 25.79
C THR A 535 -4.40 12.04 25.96
N LEU A 536 -4.95 12.34 27.14
CA LEU A 536 -6.37 12.27 27.45
C LEU A 536 -6.94 13.69 27.44
N GLY A 537 -7.87 13.98 26.52
CA GLY A 537 -8.51 15.28 26.36
C GLY A 537 -9.87 15.37 27.05
N LEU A 538 -10.13 16.43 27.80
CA LEU A 538 -11.42 16.77 28.35
C LEU A 538 -12.04 17.92 27.57
N TYR A 539 -13.26 17.74 27.07
CA TYR A 539 -13.99 18.68 26.24
C TYR A 539 -15.30 19.09 26.84
N GLY A 540 -15.62 20.37 26.67
CA GLY A 540 -16.89 20.98 27.15
C GLY A 540 -17.25 22.24 26.38
N ALA A 541 -18.28 22.94 26.77
CA ALA A 541 -18.61 24.24 26.19
C ALA A 541 -17.49 25.26 26.47
N ALA A 542 -17.27 26.20 25.57
CA ALA A 542 -16.28 27.26 25.77
C ALA A 542 -16.49 28.08 27.06
N THR A 543 -17.73 28.17 27.52
CA THR A 543 -18.11 28.83 28.79
C THR A 543 -17.68 28.06 30.03
N ASP A 544 -17.40 26.77 29.91
CA ASP A 544 -17.06 25.88 31.03
C ASP A 544 -15.53 25.80 31.26
N ALA A 545 -14.73 26.43 30.37
CA ALA A 545 -13.28 26.46 30.48
C ALA A 545 -12.86 27.33 31.69
N PRO A 546 -12.00 26.84 32.59
CA PRO A 546 -11.42 27.63 33.66
C PRO A 546 -10.61 28.79 33.08
N ALA A 547 -10.75 30.00 33.69
CA ALA A 547 -10.01 31.19 33.28
C ALA A 547 -8.50 30.92 33.43
N GLY A 548 -7.79 30.63 32.32
CA GLY A 548 -6.36 30.36 32.24
C GLY A 548 -5.76 30.83 30.92
N PRO A 549 -4.42 30.94 30.81
CA PRO A 549 -3.82 31.43 29.58
C PRO A 549 -4.02 30.44 28.44
N ALA A 550 -4.52 30.94 27.31
CA ALA A 550 -4.60 30.33 25.99
C ALA A 550 -5.49 29.09 25.88
N THR A 551 -6.81 29.32 25.84
CA THR A 551 -7.70 28.53 25.00
C THR A 551 -7.84 29.24 23.67
N ASP A 552 -7.60 28.56 22.53
CA ASP A 552 -7.99 29.03 21.19
C ASP A 552 -9.53 28.99 21.05
N ALA A 553 -10.22 29.61 21.98
CA ALA A 553 -11.70 29.61 22.00
C ALA A 553 -12.20 30.54 20.90
N PRO A 554 -13.17 30.11 20.08
CA PRO A 554 -13.84 30.99 19.12
C PRO A 554 -14.44 32.21 19.83
N ALA A 555 -14.32 33.37 19.20
CA ALA A 555 -14.74 34.65 19.77
C ALA A 555 -16.27 34.75 20.06
N ASP A 556 -17.08 33.84 19.55
CA ASP A 556 -18.54 33.77 19.67
C ASP A 556 -19.06 32.81 20.76
N GLY A 557 -18.15 32.11 21.47
CA GLY A 557 -18.53 31.21 22.58
C GLY A 557 -19.34 29.97 22.18
N ALA A 558 -19.55 29.75 20.88
CA ALA A 558 -20.21 28.58 20.34
C ALA A 558 -19.18 27.55 19.95
N GLY A 559 -19.29 26.29 20.40
CA GLY A 559 -18.42 25.19 20.06
C GLY A 559 -17.96 24.36 21.26
N MET A 560 -17.36 23.22 20.96
CA MET A 560 -16.78 22.33 21.97
C MET A 560 -15.25 22.52 22.00
N VAL A 561 -14.73 22.92 23.16
CA VAL A 561 -13.30 23.20 23.34
C VAL A 561 -12.65 22.21 24.29
N ARG A 562 -11.37 21.90 24.05
CA ARG A 562 -10.52 21.14 24.97
C ARG A 562 -10.10 22.04 26.12
N PHE A 563 -10.70 21.85 27.30
CA PHE A 563 -10.38 22.66 28.46
C PHE A 563 -9.29 22.06 29.33
N ALA A 564 -8.99 20.76 29.19
CA ALA A 564 -7.86 20.09 29.87
C ALA A 564 -7.28 18.96 29.01
N ALA A 565 -5.97 18.73 29.18
CA ALA A 565 -5.25 17.63 28.56
C ALA A 565 -4.25 17.03 29.53
N TYR A 566 -4.26 15.69 29.66
CA TYR A 566 -3.38 14.97 30.56
C TYR A 566 -2.53 13.96 29.78
N ARG A 567 -1.20 14.13 29.83
CA ARG A 567 -0.28 13.13 29.31
C ARG A 567 -0.02 12.07 30.39
N LEU A 568 -0.18 10.80 30.04
CA LEU A 568 -0.01 9.70 30.97
C LEU A 568 0.52 8.45 30.26
N ASP A 569 1.11 7.57 31.06
CA ASP A 569 1.49 6.23 30.65
C ASP A 569 0.47 5.23 31.22
N VAL A 570 -0.29 4.58 30.32
CA VAL A 570 -1.16 3.47 30.67
C VAL A 570 -0.32 2.20 30.75
N THR A 571 -0.17 1.60 31.93
CA THR A 571 0.74 0.47 32.15
C THR A 571 0.10 -0.80 32.69
N GLY A 572 -1.20 -0.79 32.92
CA GLY A 572 -1.96 -1.93 33.45
C GLY A 572 -3.41 -1.93 33.01
N ALA A 573 -4.20 -2.83 33.55
CA ALA A 573 -5.63 -2.92 33.25
C ALA A 573 -6.42 -1.66 33.66
N ARG A 574 -5.91 -0.91 34.64
CA ARG A 574 -6.48 0.35 35.15
C ARG A 574 -5.36 1.34 35.42
N THR A 575 -5.54 2.56 34.94
CA THR A 575 -4.62 3.67 35.18
C THR A 575 -5.39 4.88 35.64
N GLU A 576 -5.17 5.31 36.88
CA GLU A 576 -5.80 6.51 37.44
C GLU A 576 -5.20 7.78 36.83
N VAL A 577 -6.04 8.82 36.74
CA VAL A 577 -5.67 10.17 36.29
C VAL A 577 -5.93 11.15 37.43
N PRO A 578 -5.11 11.12 38.49
CA PRO A 578 -5.38 11.92 39.71
C PRO A 578 -5.37 13.43 39.45
N GLN A 579 -4.67 13.86 38.38
CA GLN A 579 -4.62 15.28 37.99
C GLN A 579 -5.98 15.82 37.52
N ALA A 580 -6.90 14.93 37.12
CA ALA A 580 -8.23 15.31 36.68
C ALA A 580 -9.23 15.48 37.82
N VAL A 581 -8.90 15.04 39.04
CA VAL A 581 -9.79 15.14 40.21
C VAL A 581 -10.06 16.62 40.56
N GLY A 582 -11.34 16.99 40.73
CA GLY A 582 -11.76 18.35 40.94
C GLY A 582 -11.94 19.19 39.67
N ALA A 583 -11.59 18.66 38.49
CA ALA A 583 -11.93 19.34 37.22
C ALA A 583 -13.45 19.32 36.96
N PRO A 584 -13.99 20.31 36.23
CA PRO A 584 -15.40 20.31 35.83
C PRO A 584 -15.76 19.04 35.03
N ALA A 585 -17.04 18.62 35.14
CA ALA A 585 -17.52 17.47 34.38
C ALA A 585 -17.38 17.71 32.87
N PRO A 586 -16.64 16.89 32.15
CA PRO A 586 -16.51 17.02 30.70
C PRO A 586 -17.81 16.53 30.01
N GLN A 587 -18.14 17.14 28.87
CA GLN A 587 -19.18 16.65 27.98
C GLN A 587 -18.66 15.50 27.11
N LEU A 588 -17.33 15.45 26.87
CA LEU A 588 -16.69 14.42 26.10
C LEU A 588 -15.26 14.19 26.64
N VAL A 589 -14.89 12.91 26.79
CA VAL A 589 -13.53 12.50 27.08
C VAL A 589 -12.97 11.77 25.87
N VAL A 590 -11.83 12.25 25.35
CA VAL A 590 -11.14 11.63 24.23
C VAL A 590 -9.85 10.96 24.74
N VAL A 591 -9.84 9.64 24.72
CA VAL A 591 -8.65 8.85 25.05
C VAL A 591 -7.73 8.83 23.83
N ASP A 592 -6.44 9.09 24.04
CA ASP A 592 -5.43 9.20 22.98
C ASP A 592 -5.77 10.30 21.96
N ASP A 593 -6.09 11.48 22.46
CA ASP A 593 -6.55 12.65 21.70
C ASP A 593 -5.53 13.13 20.62
N GLU A 594 -4.23 12.93 20.84
CA GLU A 594 -3.16 13.26 19.90
C GLU A 594 -2.76 12.06 19.02
N ASP A 595 -3.53 10.95 19.06
CA ASP A 595 -3.29 9.72 18.28
C ASP A 595 -1.86 9.18 18.42
N LEU A 596 -1.34 9.11 19.65
CA LEU A 596 0.04 8.71 19.91
C LEU A 596 0.24 7.19 19.92
N THR A 597 -0.83 6.39 20.12
CA THR A 597 -0.70 4.94 20.30
C THR A 597 -1.52 4.13 19.29
N PHE A 598 -1.27 2.83 19.25
CA PHE A 598 -2.06 1.87 18.49
C PHE A 598 -2.98 1.07 19.44
N ALA A 599 -4.21 1.53 19.59
CA ALA A 599 -5.28 0.90 20.37
C ALA A 599 -6.65 1.33 19.84
N LYS A 600 -7.67 0.49 19.99
CA LYS A 600 -9.07 0.93 19.81
C LYS A 600 -9.44 1.84 20.99
N ARG A 601 -10.01 2.99 20.69
CA ARG A 601 -10.53 3.93 21.69
C ARG A 601 -12.02 3.74 21.78
N ARG A 602 -12.54 3.69 22.99
CA ARG A 602 -13.98 3.62 23.26
C ARG A 602 -14.45 4.94 23.84
N LEU A 603 -15.67 5.31 23.52
CA LEU A 603 -16.38 6.37 24.22
C LEU A 603 -17.21 5.75 25.33
N ASP A 604 -17.35 6.46 26.44
CA ASP A 604 -18.40 6.15 27.40
C ASP A 604 -19.80 6.54 26.86
N GLU A 605 -20.85 6.15 27.51
CA GLU A 605 -22.20 6.45 27.02
C GLU A 605 -22.50 7.96 26.92
N ALA A 606 -21.95 8.77 27.83
CA ALA A 606 -22.15 10.23 27.84
C ALA A 606 -21.39 10.83 26.65
N GLY A 607 -20.13 10.43 26.44
CA GLY A 607 -19.29 10.83 25.31
C GLY A 607 -19.91 10.45 23.97
N LEU A 608 -20.48 9.25 23.86
CA LEU A 608 -21.15 8.82 22.64
C LEU A 608 -22.36 9.71 22.31
N ARG A 609 -23.21 10.05 23.33
CA ARG A 609 -24.35 10.96 23.14
C ARG A 609 -23.91 12.37 22.74
N THR A 610 -22.77 12.83 23.21
CA THR A 610 -22.24 14.17 22.93
C THR A 610 -21.50 14.19 21.58
N ALA A 611 -20.62 13.19 21.29
CA ALA A 611 -19.82 13.14 20.08
C ALA A 611 -20.70 13.04 18.82
N LEU A 612 -21.77 12.21 18.87
CA LEU A 612 -22.63 12.00 17.71
C LEU A 612 -23.16 13.32 17.10
N PRO A 613 -23.80 14.26 17.83
CA PRO A 613 -24.30 15.49 17.22
C PRO A 613 -23.25 16.60 17.07
N ARG A 614 -22.13 16.55 17.79
CA ARG A 614 -21.21 17.69 17.96
C ARG A 614 -19.79 17.45 17.45
N LEU A 615 -19.51 16.32 16.79
CA LEU A 615 -18.17 15.96 16.33
C LEU A 615 -17.51 17.04 15.46
N ALA A 616 -18.28 17.63 14.54
CA ALA A 616 -17.78 18.67 13.64
C ALA A 616 -17.48 20.01 14.33
N GLU A 617 -17.86 20.19 15.61
CA GLU A 617 -17.56 21.39 16.39
C GLU A 617 -16.14 21.38 17.00
N LEU A 618 -15.44 20.22 16.96
CA LEU A 618 -14.09 20.09 17.48
C LEU A 618 -13.09 20.70 16.48
N ASP A 619 -12.19 21.57 16.95
CA ASP A 619 -11.23 22.27 16.09
C ASP A 619 -10.20 21.32 15.48
N SER A 620 -9.66 20.39 16.27
CA SER A 620 -8.62 19.46 15.81
C SER A 620 -9.18 18.39 14.86
N SER A 621 -8.71 18.40 13.60
CA SER A 621 -9.03 17.35 12.62
C SER A 621 -8.55 15.98 13.09
N LEU A 622 -7.41 15.93 13.80
CA LEU A 622 -6.86 14.68 14.34
C LEU A 622 -7.77 14.10 15.43
N THR A 623 -8.28 14.93 16.35
CA THR A 623 -9.27 14.52 17.35
C THR A 623 -10.54 13.97 16.69
N ARG A 624 -11.03 14.67 15.64
CA ARG A 624 -12.18 14.19 14.87
C ARG A 624 -11.90 12.85 14.21
N ALA A 625 -10.69 12.66 13.61
CA ALA A 625 -10.27 11.37 13.04
C ALA A 625 -10.26 10.23 14.07
N VAL A 626 -9.78 10.50 15.28
CA VAL A 626 -9.81 9.54 16.40
C VAL A 626 -11.25 9.12 16.71
N LEU A 627 -12.18 10.06 16.77
CA LEU A 627 -13.59 9.79 17.05
C LEU A 627 -14.29 9.06 15.89
N TRP A 628 -14.05 9.47 14.65
CA TRP A 628 -14.54 8.77 13.46
C TRP A 628 -14.09 7.30 13.45
N GLY A 629 -12.80 7.06 13.72
CA GLY A 629 -12.24 5.71 13.80
C GLY A 629 -12.83 4.89 14.96
N SER A 630 -13.08 5.50 16.11
CA SER A 630 -13.72 4.86 17.28
C SER A 630 -15.13 4.38 16.96
N LEU A 631 -15.93 5.23 16.35
CA LEU A 631 -17.31 4.92 15.97
C LEU A 631 -17.38 3.85 14.87
N TRP A 632 -16.46 3.89 13.92
CA TRP A 632 -16.33 2.84 12.90
C TRP A 632 -15.97 1.48 13.52
N ASN A 633 -15.00 1.44 14.44
CA ASN A 633 -14.67 0.21 15.15
C ASN A 633 -15.84 -0.33 15.94
N ASP A 634 -16.62 0.52 16.59
CA ASP A 634 -17.83 0.10 17.32
C ASP A 634 -18.91 -0.46 16.38
N CYS A 635 -19.06 0.10 15.18
CA CYS A 635 -19.95 -0.45 14.15
C CYS A 635 -19.46 -1.84 13.67
N ARG A 636 -18.20 -1.99 13.37
CA ARG A 636 -17.59 -3.27 12.93
C ARG A 636 -17.67 -4.35 14.01
N ASP A 637 -17.56 -3.97 15.28
CA ASP A 637 -17.64 -4.87 16.42
C ASP A 637 -19.12 -5.21 16.82
N GLY A 638 -20.12 -4.63 16.12
CA GLY A 638 -21.54 -4.83 16.42
C GLY A 638 -22.02 -4.14 17.69
N ARG A 639 -21.26 -3.20 18.23
CA ARG A 639 -21.63 -2.41 19.43
C ARG A 639 -22.49 -1.18 19.07
N LEU A 640 -22.28 -0.63 17.89
CA LEU A 640 -23.10 0.43 17.30
C LEU A 640 -23.77 -0.17 16.05
N SER A 641 -25.12 -0.14 16.01
CA SER A 641 -25.83 -0.68 14.86
C SER A 641 -25.51 0.06 13.58
N ALA A 642 -25.40 -0.66 12.45
CA ALA A 642 -25.08 -0.08 11.15
C ALA A 642 -26.06 1.03 10.74
N GLY A 643 -27.36 0.86 10.99
CA GLY A 643 -28.37 1.88 10.68
C GLY A 643 -28.15 3.18 11.45
N ARG A 644 -27.82 3.08 12.73
CA ARG A 644 -27.52 4.22 13.58
C ARG A 644 -26.22 4.91 13.17
N TYR A 645 -25.19 4.10 12.85
CA TYR A 645 -23.90 4.60 12.34
C TYR A 645 -24.08 5.40 11.05
N VAL A 646 -24.80 4.86 10.05
CA VAL A 646 -25.02 5.54 8.77
C VAL A 646 -25.77 6.87 8.94
N ARG A 647 -26.84 6.90 9.73
CA ARG A 647 -27.58 8.15 9.99
C ARG A 647 -26.68 9.20 10.61
N PHE A 648 -25.91 8.81 11.62
CA PHE A 648 -24.91 9.69 12.22
C PHE A 648 -23.89 10.21 11.19
N VAL A 649 -23.33 9.31 10.37
CA VAL A 649 -22.34 9.71 9.34
C VAL A 649 -22.93 10.77 8.42
N LEU A 650 -24.13 10.57 7.90
CA LEU A 650 -24.73 11.51 6.96
C LEU A 650 -24.97 12.89 7.59
N GLU A 651 -25.35 12.93 8.87
CA GLU A 651 -25.55 14.17 9.60
C GLU A 651 -24.23 14.88 9.94
N ALA A 652 -23.25 14.16 10.44
CA ALA A 652 -21.98 14.74 10.89
C ALA A 652 -21.06 15.09 9.70
N ALA A 653 -20.98 14.23 8.68
CA ALA A 653 -20.17 14.48 7.49
C ALA A 653 -20.67 15.69 6.66
N ALA A 654 -21.96 15.99 6.74
CA ALA A 654 -22.51 17.21 6.13
C ALA A 654 -21.93 18.51 6.72
N ARG A 655 -21.39 18.45 7.94
CA ARG A 655 -20.79 19.59 8.66
C ARG A 655 -19.26 19.48 8.78
N GLU A 656 -18.68 18.33 8.45
CA GLU A 656 -17.24 18.08 8.53
C GLU A 656 -16.48 18.90 7.46
N PRO A 657 -15.56 19.79 7.87
CA PRO A 657 -14.80 20.59 6.91
C PRO A 657 -13.70 19.79 6.18
N ASP A 658 -13.20 18.71 6.77
CA ASP A 658 -12.11 17.91 6.18
C ASP A 658 -12.67 16.90 5.17
N GLY A 659 -12.35 17.12 3.88
CA GLY A 659 -12.82 16.26 2.78
C GLY A 659 -12.30 14.83 2.86
N ALA A 660 -11.12 14.59 3.44
CA ALA A 660 -10.58 13.25 3.61
C ALA A 660 -11.36 12.45 4.67
N LEU A 661 -11.75 13.10 5.77
CA LEU A 661 -12.60 12.51 6.79
C LEU A 661 -14.01 12.24 6.25
N VAL A 662 -14.58 13.17 5.47
CA VAL A 662 -15.87 12.96 4.81
C VAL A 662 -15.82 11.75 3.89
N ALA A 663 -14.81 11.67 3.03
CA ALA A 663 -14.65 10.56 2.08
C ALA A 663 -14.58 9.22 2.81
N MET A 664 -13.73 9.10 3.83
CA MET A 664 -13.59 7.90 4.65
C MET A 664 -14.89 7.52 5.37
N ALA A 665 -15.56 8.49 5.98
CA ALA A 665 -16.82 8.25 6.71
C ALA A 665 -17.92 7.75 5.77
N LEU A 666 -18.01 8.30 4.55
CA LEU A 666 -18.97 7.88 3.54
C LEU A 666 -18.65 6.49 2.95
N GLU A 667 -17.37 6.18 2.70
CA GLU A 667 -16.93 4.82 2.32
C GLU A 667 -17.38 3.79 3.38
N ASN A 668 -17.14 4.09 4.67
CA ASN A 668 -17.55 3.25 5.78
C ASN A 668 -19.09 3.15 5.90
N ALA A 669 -19.83 4.24 5.62
CA ALA A 669 -21.29 4.24 5.63
C ALA A 669 -21.88 3.34 4.52
N VAL A 670 -21.32 3.40 3.31
CA VAL A 670 -21.72 2.53 2.20
C VAL A 670 -21.42 1.06 2.55
N GLN A 671 -20.25 0.77 3.13
CA GLN A 671 -19.92 -0.57 3.59
C GLN A 671 -20.89 -1.04 4.69
N ALA A 672 -21.18 -0.23 5.70
CA ALA A 672 -22.13 -0.56 6.75
C ALA A 672 -23.52 -0.85 6.18
N ALA A 673 -23.97 -0.05 5.21
CA ALA A 673 -25.25 -0.26 4.55
C ALA A 673 -25.30 -1.57 3.75
N THR A 674 -24.25 -1.89 3.00
CA THR A 674 -24.23 -3.04 2.09
C THR A 674 -23.90 -4.35 2.79
N GLU A 675 -23.01 -4.35 3.78
CA GLU A 675 -22.48 -5.57 4.41
C GLU A 675 -23.06 -5.84 5.80
N TYR A 676 -23.30 -4.78 6.63
CA TYR A 676 -23.67 -4.93 8.05
C TYR A 676 -25.14 -4.69 8.32
N THR A 677 -25.90 -4.25 7.31
CA THR A 677 -27.36 -4.13 7.41
C THR A 677 -28.04 -5.37 6.84
N PRO A 678 -29.06 -5.93 7.53
CA PRO A 678 -29.85 -7.04 6.99
C PRO A 678 -30.45 -6.71 5.61
N ALA A 679 -30.51 -7.70 4.72
CA ALA A 679 -31.16 -7.52 3.42
C ALA A 679 -32.66 -7.21 3.56
N GLY A 680 -33.22 -6.42 2.63
CA GLY A 680 -34.62 -6.03 2.59
C GLY A 680 -34.83 -4.55 2.89
N GLY A 681 -36.01 -4.20 3.40
CA GLY A 681 -36.47 -2.81 3.50
C GLY A 681 -35.55 -1.88 4.30
N ASP A 682 -34.92 -2.35 5.35
CA ASP A 682 -33.97 -1.53 6.13
C ASP A 682 -32.74 -1.13 5.33
N ARG A 683 -32.13 -2.10 4.61
CA ARG A 683 -31.00 -1.82 3.73
C ARG A 683 -31.37 -0.86 2.62
N ASP A 684 -32.54 -1.09 1.99
CA ASP A 684 -33.03 -0.25 0.90
C ASP A 684 -33.30 1.19 1.38
N ALA A 685 -33.86 1.34 2.56
CA ALA A 685 -34.11 2.64 3.18
C ALA A 685 -32.80 3.39 3.50
N ILE A 686 -31.79 2.69 4.05
CA ILE A 686 -30.50 3.28 4.38
C ILE A 686 -29.74 3.67 3.12
N LEU A 687 -29.71 2.80 2.10
CA LEU A 687 -29.06 3.12 0.82
C LEU A 687 -29.76 4.29 0.12
N THR A 688 -31.08 4.33 0.16
CA THR A 688 -31.86 5.46 -0.36
C THR A 688 -31.50 6.75 0.36
N LEU A 689 -31.35 6.71 1.70
CA LEU A 689 -30.95 7.87 2.48
C LEU A 689 -29.53 8.35 2.09
N ILE A 690 -28.55 7.43 1.90
CA ILE A 690 -27.20 7.78 1.44
C ILE A 690 -27.29 8.46 0.07
N VAL A 691 -28.02 7.87 -0.90
CA VAL A 691 -28.11 8.41 -2.25
C VAL A 691 -28.79 9.80 -2.26
N GLN A 692 -29.86 9.98 -1.49
CA GLN A 692 -30.57 11.26 -1.40
C GLN A 692 -29.70 12.35 -0.77
N THR A 693 -29.11 12.06 0.39
CA THR A 693 -28.23 13.02 1.08
C THR A 693 -27.02 13.37 0.22
N SER A 694 -26.41 12.38 -0.43
CA SER A 694 -25.26 12.60 -1.32
C SER A 694 -25.65 13.45 -2.53
N TRP A 695 -26.83 13.24 -3.10
CA TRP A 695 -27.34 14.07 -4.17
C TRP A 695 -27.53 15.52 -3.72
N ASP A 696 -28.19 15.74 -2.60
CA ASP A 696 -28.51 17.08 -2.10
C ASP A 696 -27.23 17.86 -1.79
N LEU A 697 -26.21 17.21 -1.19
CA LEU A 697 -24.95 17.84 -0.83
C LEU A 697 -23.99 18.00 -2.02
N MET A 698 -24.00 17.06 -2.99
CA MET A 698 -23.26 17.20 -4.24
C MET A 698 -23.76 18.39 -5.07
N THR A 699 -25.06 18.66 -5.03
CA THR A 699 -25.69 19.73 -5.81
C THR A 699 -25.78 21.07 -5.08
N ASP A 700 -25.38 21.13 -3.81
CA ASP A 700 -25.37 22.35 -3.02
C ASP A 700 -24.27 23.32 -3.52
N PRO A 701 -24.62 24.48 -4.08
CA PRO A 701 -23.65 25.44 -4.62
C PRO A 701 -22.81 26.12 -3.55
N ALA A 702 -23.19 26.04 -2.28
CA ALA A 702 -22.42 26.57 -1.15
C ALA A 702 -21.19 25.72 -0.82
N ARG A 703 -21.12 24.48 -1.37
CA ARG A 703 -20.00 23.59 -1.17
C ARG A 703 -18.95 23.78 -2.27
N GLY A 704 -17.67 23.76 -1.87
CA GLY A 704 -16.58 23.82 -2.84
C GLY A 704 -16.49 22.54 -3.69
N PRO A 705 -15.77 22.61 -4.83
CA PRO A 705 -15.65 21.49 -5.77
C PRO A 705 -15.16 20.18 -5.16
N ASP A 706 -14.23 20.24 -4.22
CA ASP A 706 -13.71 19.07 -3.49
C ASP A 706 -14.81 18.33 -2.73
N GLN A 707 -15.59 19.06 -1.95
CA GLN A 707 -16.70 18.49 -1.17
C GLN A 707 -17.76 17.90 -2.12
N GLN A 708 -18.13 18.63 -3.18
CA GLN A 708 -19.07 18.14 -4.18
C GLN A 708 -18.60 16.83 -4.83
N LEU A 709 -17.30 16.72 -5.16
CA LEU A 709 -16.73 15.51 -5.74
C LEU A 709 -16.74 14.33 -4.76
N VAL A 710 -16.46 14.55 -3.49
CA VAL A 710 -16.54 13.52 -2.44
C VAL A 710 -17.95 12.96 -2.34
N TRP A 711 -18.96 13.82 -2.28
CA TRP A 711 -20.36 13.40 -2.23
C TRP A 711 -20.84 12.73 -3.54
N ALA A 712 -20.34 13.17 -4.70
CA ALA A 712 -20.61 12.54 -5.97
C ALA A 712 -20.07 11.10 -6.03
N ARG A 713 -18.87 10.88 -5.50
CA ARG A 713 -18.27 9.54 -5.38
C ARG A 713 -19.09 8.62 -4.47
N ALA A 714 -19.55 9.14 -3.32
CA ALA A 714 -20.40 8.39 -2.40
C ALA A 714 -21.76 8.02 -3.02
N LEU A 715 -22.39 8.95 -3.76
CA LEU A 715 -23.59 8.69 -4.53
C LEU A 715 -23.38 7.55 -5.52
N GLY A 716 -22.31 7.59 -6.30
CA GLY A 716 -22.02 6.56 -7.29
C GLY A 716 -21.75 5.19 -6.66
N ALA A 717 -21.08 5.14 -5.52
CA ALA A 717 -20.85 3.90 -4.79
C ALA A 717 -22.16 3.29 -4.23
N ALA A 718 -23.04 4.10 -3.66
CA ALA A 718 -24.34 3.63 -3.15
C ALA A 718 -25.31 3.27 -4.30
N ALA A 719 -25.20 3.93 -5.46
CA ALA A 719 -26.01 3.68 -6.63
C ALA A 719 -25.81 2.28 -7.25
N LEU A 720 -24.72 1.58 -6.91
CA LEU A 720 -24.51 0.18 -7.31
C LEU A 720 -25.61 -0.77 -6.79
N SER A 721 -26.30 -0.38 -5.72
CA SER A 721 -27.33 -1.20 -5.07
C SER A 721 -28.65 -0.46 -4.87
N CYS A 722 -28.76 0.81 -5.31
CA CYS A 722 -29.93 1.65 -5.11
C CYS A 722 -30.25 2.49 -6.35
N PRO A 723 -31.41 2.29 -7.00
CA PRO A 723 -31.80 3.04 -8.19
C PRO A 723 -32.35 4.45 -7.89
N ALA A 724 -32.33 4.89 -6.63
CA ALA A 724 -32.78 6.24 -6.30
C ALA A 724 -31.95 7.29 -7.07
N ARG A 725 -32.60 8.36 -7.54
CA ARG A 725 -31.96 9.42 -8.34
C ARG A 725 -31.44 8.99 -9.73
N SER A 726 -31.78 7.80 -10.22
CA SER A 726 -31.33 7.34 -11.56
C SER A 726 -31.71 8.29 -12.69
N ALA A 727 -32.91 8.89 -12.67
CA ALA A 727 -33.34 9.84 -13.69
C ALA A 727 -32.50 11.13 -13.67
N GLU A 728 -32.14 11.61 -12.47
CA GLU A 728 -31.28 12.78 -12.31
C GLU A 728 -29.85 12.50 -12.75
N VAL A 729 -29.30 11.35 -12.37
CA VAL A 729 -27.98 10.89 -12.80
C VAL A 729 -27.93 10.75 -14.33
N SER A 730 -28.98 10.21 -14.95
CA SER A 730 -29.08 10.11 -16.41
C SER A 730 -29.07 11.50 -17.08
N ARG A 731 -29.71 12.50 -16.49
CA ARG A 731 -29.66 13.89 -16.99
C ARG A 731 -28.26 14.49 -16.91
N LEU A 732 -27.51 14.22 -15.82
CA LEU A 732 -26.10 14.65 -15.72
C LEU A 732 -25.25 14.02 -16.81
N LEU A 733 -25.41 12.72 -17.05
CA LEU A 733 -24.70 12.00 -18.12
C LEU A 733 -25.06 12.52 -19.51
N ALA A 734 -26.30 13.00 -19.69
CA ALA A 734 -26.76 13.62 -20.93
C ALA A 734 -26.33 15.10 -21.10
N GLY A 735 -25.61 15.67 -20.14
CA GLY A 735 -25.02 17.01 -20.26
C GLY A 735 -25.61 18.06 -19.33
N ALA A 736 -26.55 17.72 -18.43
CA ALA A 736 -26.91 18.62 -17.34
C ALA A 736 -25.70 18.87 -16.45
N THR A 737 -25.59 20.08 -15.88
CA THR A 737 -24.42 20.49 -15.08
C THR A 737 -24.80 20.78 -13.65
N VAL A 738 -23.87 20.50 -12.74
CA VAL A 738 -23.89 20.97 -11.36
C VAL A 738 -22.78 22.01 -11.22
N PRO A 739 -23.09 23.25 -10.84
CA PRO A 739 -22.07 24.29 -10.66
C PRO A 739 -20.99 23.83 -9.66
N GLY A 740 -19.72 23.91 -10.05
CA GLY A 740 -18.58 23.49 -9.24
C GLY A 740 -18.16 22.05 -9.44
N LEU A 741 -19.03 21.14 -9.89
CA LEU A 741 -18.70 19.73 -10.10
C LEU A 741 -18.25 19.47 -11.53
N ALA A 742 -17.00 19.01 -11.68
CA ALA A 742 -16.48 18.58 -12.96
C ALA A 742 -16.88 17.11 -13.24
N MET A 743 -17.66 16.89 -14.31
CA MET A 743 -18.08 15.57 -14.79
C MET A 743 -16.98 14.90 -15.65
N GLY A 744 -15.84 14.58 -15.02
CA GLY A 744 -14.76 13.86 -15.69
C GLY A 744 -15.08 12.39 -16.00
N ALA A 745 -14.24 11.73 -16.81
CA ALA A 745 -14.45 10.35 -17.26
C ALA A 745 -14.67 9.36 -16.09
N ALA A 746 -13.88 9.46 -15.02
CA ALA A 746 -14.00 8.59 -13.86
C ALA A 746 -15.39 8.67 -13.19
N LEU A 747 -15.89 9.88 -12.96
CA LEU A 747 -17.21 10.09 -12.34
C LEU A 747 -18.34 9.64 -13.27
N ARG A 748 -18.22 9.88 -14.57
CA ARG A 748 -19.18 9.39 -15.56
C ARG A 748 -19.29 7.87 -15.54
N TRP A 749 -18.15 7.17 -15.58
CA TRP A 749 -18.14 5.70 -15.51
C TRP A 749 -18.69 5.15 -14.19
N LEU A 750 -18.43 5.85 -13.08
CA LEU A 750 -19.00 5.48 -11.77
C LEU A 750 -20.52 5.55 -11.79
N PHE A 751 -21.09 6.61 -12.37
CA PHE A 751 -22.54 6.78 -12.52
C PHE A 751 -23.15 5.79 -13.52
N LEU A 752 -22.50 5.59 -14.67
CA LEU A 752 -22.94 4.58 -15.65
C LEU A 752 -22.96 3.19 -15.05
N ARG A 753 -21.94 2.85 -14.28
CA ARG A 753 -21.89 1.56 -13.59
C ARG A 753 -23.02 1.41 -12.56
N GLY A 754 -23.36 2.45 -11.80
CA GLY A 754 -24.53 2.46 -10.91
C GLY A 754 -25.85 2.22 -11.66
N LEU A 755 -26.04 2.89 -12.79
CA LEU A 755 -27.22 2.68 -13.63
C LEU A 755 -27.25 1.28 -14.24
N ALA A 756 -26.10 0.77 -14.70
CA ALA A 756 -25.98 -0.60 -15.21
C ALA A 756 -26.27 -1.64 -14.12
N ALA A 757 -25.70 -1.48 -12.92
CA ALA A 757 -25.86 -2.39 -11.79
C ALA A 757 -27.32 -2.52 -11.34
N THR A 758 -28.11 -1.47 -11.52
CA THR A 758 -29.54 -1.43 -11.18
C THR A 758 -30.47 -1.67 -12.39
N GLY A 759 -29.88 -2.02 -13.56
CA GLY A 759 -30.64 -2.36 -14.75
C GLY A 759 -31.34 -1.19 -15.44
N GLN A 760 -30.90 0.06 -15.19
CA GLN A 760 -31.46 1.27 -15.80
C GLN A 760 -30.91 1.51 -17.22
N ILE A 761 -29.74 0.97 -17.52
CA ILE A 761 -29.11 0.99 -18.85
C ILE A 761 -28.57 -0.40 -19.18
N GLY A 762 -28.30 -0.61 -20.49
CA GLY A 762 -27.78 -1.87 -21.01
C GLY A 762 -26.38 -1.72 -21.65
N PRO A 763 -25.91 -2.77 -22.35
CA PRO A 763 -24.61 -2.75 -23.03
C PRO A 763 -24.48 -1.62 -24.07
N ALA A 764 -25.55 -1.26 -24.80
CA ALA A 764 -25.47 -0.26 -25.86
C ALA A 764 -25.07 1.13 -25.36
N GLU A 765 -25.58 1.55 -24.19
CA GLU A 765 -25.20 2.82 -23.57
C GLU A 765 -23.75 2.78 -23.06
N LEU A 766 -23.29 1.63 -22.54
CA LEU A 766 -21.91 1.44 -22.10
C LEU A 766 -20.94 1.46 -23.30
N ASP A 767 -21.30 0.81 -24.41
CA ASP A 767 -20.52 0.84 -25.66
C ASP A 767 -20.43 2.25 -26.25
N ALA A 768 -21.50 3.03 -26.15
CA ALA A 768 -21.51 4.42 -26.59
C ALA A 768 -20.56 5.30 -25.74
N GLU A 769 -20.48 5.07 -24.43
CA GLU A 769 -19.52 5.79 -23.58
C GLU A 769 -18.09 5.33 -23.85
N LEU A 770 -17.83 4.04 -24.09
CA LEU A 770 -16.51 3.55 -24.48
C LEU A 770 -16.03 4.21 -25.78
N ALA A 771 -16.93 4.37 -26.77
CA ALA A 771 -16.59 5.07 -28.01
C ALA A 771 -16.32 6.57 -27.81
N ARG A 772 -16.90 7.18 -26.77
CA ARG A 772 -16.71 8.59 -26.41
C ARG A 772 -15.44 8.83 -25.58
N ASP A 773 -15.13 7.93 -24.64
CA ASP A 773 -14.03 8.08 -23.71
C ASP A 773 -12.73 7.53 -24.31
N GLN A 774 -11.81 8.42 -24.65
CA GLN A 774 -10.53 8.07 -25.26
C GLN A 774 -9.40 7.84 -24.23
N THR A 775 -9.74 7.72 -22.94
CA THR A 775 -8.71 7.47 -21.91
C THR A 775 -8.28 6.01 -21.89
N SER A 776 -7.04 5.74 -21.50
CA SER A 776 -6.49 4.37 -21.36
C SER A 776 -7.26 3.50 -20.34
N SER A 777 -7.96 4.13 -19.39
CA SER A 777 -8.77 3.45 -18.38
C SER A 777 -10.18 3.09 -18.85
N ALA A 778 -10.65 3.62 -20.00
CA ALA A 778 -12.00 3.39 -20.49
C ALA A 778 -12.33 1.90 -20.73
N PRO A 779 -11.48 1.07 -21.38
CA PRO A 779 -11.77 -0.36 -21.56
C PRO A 779 -11.93 -1.13 -20.25
N VAL A 780 -11.13 -0.79 -19.22
CA VAL A 780 -11.19 -1.42 -17.89
C VAL A 780 -12.50 -1.05 -17.18
N ARG A 781 -12.87 0.24 -17.21
CA ARG A 781 -14.13 0.73 -16.61
C ARG A 781 -15.37 0.18 -17.33
N HIS A 782 -15.33 0.09 -18.65
CA HIS A 782 -16.38 -0.53 -19.45
C HIS A 782 -16.58 -2.00 -19.07
N ARG A 783 -15.48 -2.76 -18.94
CA ARG A 783 -15.52 -4.17 -18.49
C ARG A 783 -16.17 -4.30 -17.12
N ALA A 784 -15.82 -3.46 -16.15
CA ALA A 784 -16.43 -3.45 -14.82
C ALA A 784 -17.94 -3.15 -14.90
N ALA A 785 -18.34 -2.20 -15.71
CA ALA A 785 -19.74 -1.82 -15.89
C ALA A 785 -20.57 -2.93 -16.56
N LEU A 786 -20.05 -3.58 -17.61
CA LEU A 786 -20.71 -4.74 -18.24
C LEU A 786 -20.88 -5.91 -17.27
N ALA A 787 -19.84 -6.22 -16.50
CA ALA A 787 -19.87 -7.27 -15.49
C ALA A 787 -20.84 -6.93 -14.32
N SER A 788 -21.15 -5.64 -14.09
CA SER A 788 -22.07 -5.18 -13.06
C SER A 788 -23.56 -5.31 -13.47
N LEU A 789 -23.88 -5.58 -14.75
CA LEU A 789 -25.27 -5.76 -15.20
C LEU A 789 -25.98 -6.87 -14.40
N PRO A 790 -27.26 -6.67 -13.97
CA PRO A 790 -27.98 -7.61 -13.13
C PRO A 790 -28.60 -8.76 -13.94
N THR A 791 -27.78 -9.44 -14.74
CA THR A 791 -28.22 -10.54 -15.61
C THR A 791 -27.35 -11.78 -15.43
N ALA A 792 -27.94 -12.97 -15.55
CA ALA A 792 -27.19 -14.22 -15.51
C ALA A 792 -26.10 -14.29 -16.60
N ALA A 793 -26.35 -13.71 -17.76
CA ALA A 793 -25.38 -13.66 -18.88
C ALA A 793 -24.14 -12.83 -18.52
N ALA A 794 -24.31 -11.64 -17.92
CA ALA A 794 -23.20 -10.80 -17.50
C ALA A 794 -22.36 -11.48 -16.40
N LYS A 795 -23.00 -12.10 -15.40
CA LYS A 795 -22.29 -12.85 -14.36
C LYS A 795 -21.57 -14.06 -14.91
N ARG A 796 -22.16 -14.75 -15.89
CA ARG A 796 -21.48 -15.85 -16.56
C ARG A 796 -20.24 -15.39 -17.32
N ALA A 797 -20.34 -14.33 -18.10
CA ALA A 797 -19.22 -13.78 -18.86
C ALA A 797 -18.08 -13.33 -17.91
N ALA A 798 -18.41 -12.66 -16.80
CA ALA A 798 -17.43 -12.26 -15.79
C ALA A 798 -16.78 -13.46 -15.11
N TRP A 799 -17.55 -14.51 -14.76
CA TRP A 799 -17.03 -15.74 -14.19
C TRP A 799 -16.09 -16.47 -15.15
N ASP A 800 -16.49 -16.63 -16.40
CA ASP A 800 -15.68 -17.30 -17.41
C ASP A 800 -14.36 -16.54 -17.66
N ALA A 801 -14.38 -15.20 -17.62
CA ALA A 801 -13.20 -14.37 -17.70
C ALA A 801 -12.29 -14.57 -16.46
N LEU A 802 -12.85 -14.56 -15.24
CA LEU A 802 -12.09 -14.73 -13.99
C LEU A 802 -11.42 -16.10 -13.90
N ILE A 803 -12.11 -17.16 -14.30
CA ILE A 803 -11.63 -18.54 -14.07
C ILE A 803 -10.90 -19.09 -15.29
N GLY A 804 -11.30 -18.71 -16.51
CA GLY A 804 -10.86 -19.33 -17.76
C GLY A 804 -9.84 -18.54 -18.56
N ASP A 805 -9.89 -17.21 -18.52
CA ASP A 805 -9.04 -16.37 -19.37
C ASP A 805 -7.70 -16.06 -18.67
N ALA A 806 -6.63 -16.65 -19.17
CA ALA A 806 -5.27 -16.41 -18.67
C ALA A 806 -4.58 -15.21 -19.41
N THR A 807 -5.25 -14.54 -20.34
CA THR A 807 -4.69 -13.43 -21.13
C THR A 807 -4.98 -12.06 -20.55
N LEU A 808 -5.94 -11.97 -19.60
CA LEU A 808 -6.32 -10.72 -18.97
C LEU A 808 -5.16 -10.11 -18.17
N THR A 809 -5.03 -8.79 -18.28
CA THR A 809 -4.12 -8.05 -17.42
C THR A 809 -4.64 -8.01 -15.97
N ASN A 810 -3.80 -7.57 -15.05
CA ASN A 810 -4.18 -7.40 -13.65
C ASN A 810 -5.38 -6.45 -13.47
N HIS A 811 -5.45 -5.34 -14.24
CA HIS A 811 -6.56 -4.39 -14.17
C HIS A 811 -7.85 -4.93 -14.78
N GLU A 812 -7.78 -5.62 -15.91
CA GLU A 812 -8.94 -6.26 -16.54
C GLU A 812 -9.53 -7.37 -15.66
N LEU A 813 -8.66 -8.13 -15.00
CA LEU A 813 -9.05 -9.17 -14.05
C LEU A 813 -9.78 -8.57 -12.85
N SER A 814 -9.22 -7.49 -12.28
CA SER A 814 -9.84 -6.75 -11.17
C SER A 814 -11.20 -6.16 -11.56
N ALA A 815 -11.30 -5.57 -12.75
CA ALA A 815 -12.56 -5.02 -13.26
C ALA A 815 -13.65 -6.09 -13.43
N SER A 816 -13.27 -7.27 -13.93
CA SER A 816 -14.19 -8.41 -14.04
C SER A 816 -14.65 -8.89 -12.66
N ALA A 817 -13.74 -8.98 -11.70
CA ALA A 817 -14.02 -9.36 -10.31
C ALA A 817 -14.95 -8.36 -9.61
N GLU A 818 -14.66 -7.09 -9.75
CA GLU A 818 -15.43 -5.99 -9.17
C GLU A 818 -16.88 -5.96 -9.69
N GLY A 819 -17.05 -6.17 -11.01
CA GLY A 819 -18.39 -6.26 -11.60
C GLY A 819 -19.13 -7.56 -11.24
N PHE A 820 -18.42 -8.69 -11.15
CA PHE A 820 -19.00 -9.96 -10.70
C PHE A 820 -19.52 -9.86 -9.26
N ALA A 821 -18.75 -9.23 -8.36
CA ALA A 821 -19.05 -9.08 -6.95
C ALA A 821 -19.99 -7.89 -6.62
N THR A 822 -20.63 -7.25 -7.62
CA THR A 822 -21.51 -6.09 -7.40
C THR A 822 -22.48 -6.32 -6.23
N PRO A 823 -22.52 -5.42 -5.24
CA PRO A 823 -23.39 -5.53 -4.07
C PRO A 823 -24.88 -5.60 -4.47
N GLY A 824 -25.68 -6.34 -3.70
CA GLY A 824 -27.12 -6.53 -3.98
C GLY A 824 -27.44 -7.63 -5.01
N GLN A 825 -26.46 -8.14 -5.73
CA GLN A 825 -26.65 -9.14 -6.80
C GLN A 825 -26.27 -10.58 -6.36
N GLY A 826 -26.25 -10.86 -5.05
CA GLY A 826 -25.85 -12.19 -4.51
C GLY A 826 -26.65 -13.35 -5.07
N ALA A 827 -27.95 -13.19 -5.31
CA ALA A 827 -28.80 -14.23 -5.88
C ALA A 827 -28.33 -14.72 -7.26
N LEU A 828 -27.80 -13.83 -8.10
CA LEU A 828 -27.24 -14.18 -9.40
C LEU A 828 -25.91 -14.96 -9.31
N ARG A 829 -25.26 -14.93 -8.14
CA ARG A 829 -23.99 -15.60 -7.90
C ARG A 829 -24.12 -16.96 -7.20
N VAL A 830 -25.32 -17.33 -6.72
CA VAL A 830 -25.59 -18.64 -6.11
C VAL A 830 -25.07 -19.82 -6.95
N PRO A 831 -25.25 -19.85 -8.29
CA PRO A 831 -24.77 -20.98 -9.11
C PRO A 831 -23.24 -21.15 -9.12
N TYR A 832 -22.48 -20.16 -8.70
CA TYR A 832 -21.03 -20.17 -8.75
C TYR A 832 -20.37 -20.52 -7.40
N VAL A 833 -21.14 -20.65 -6.32
CA VAL A 833 -20.60 -20.87 -4.97
C VAL A 833 -19.77 -22.15 -4.88
N GLU A 834 -20.34 -23.29 -5.29
CA GLU A 834 -19.62 -24.57 -5.28
C GLU A 834 -18.48 -24.58 -6.31
N ALA A 835 -18.72 -24.00 -7.49
CA ALA A 835 -17.75 -23.91 -8.56
C ALA A 835 -16.52 -23.06 -8.14
N TYR A 836 -16.70 -22.05 -7.28
CA TYR A 836 -15.62 -21.25 -6.73
C TYR A 836 -14.64 -22.14 -5.92
N PHE A 837 -15.14 -22.87 -4.94
CA PHE A 837 -14.28 -23.72 -4.12
C PHE A 837 -13.60 -24.83 -4.93
N ALA A 838 -14.29 -25.39 -5.93
CA ALA A 838 -13.71 -26.37 -6.84
C ALA A 838 -12.61 -25.80 -7.74
N ALA A 839 -12.68 -24.50 -8.09
CA ALA A 839 -11.72 -23.84 -8.98
C ALA A 839 -10.42 -23.43 -8.28
N LEU A 840 -10.42 -23.23 -6.96
CA LEU A 840 -9.30 -22.66 -6.19
C LEU A 840 -7.94 -23.32 -6.48
N PRO A 841 -7.80 -24.67 -6.45
CA PRO A 841 -6.51 -25.30 -6.69
C PRO A 841 -5.97 -25.02 -8.10
N ARG A 842 -6.85 -25.06 -9.10
CA ARG A 842 -6.48 -24.81 -10.49
C ARG A 842 -6.08 -23.35 -10.71
N VAL A 843 -6.86 -22.42 -10.17
CA VAL A 843 -6.59 -20.97 -10.27
C VAL A 843 -5.21 -20.66 -9.69
N TRP A 844 -4.91 -21.22 -8.51
CA TRP A 844 -3.63 -20.98 -7.84
C TRP A 844 -2.44 -21.61 -8.57
N ALA A 845 -2.60 -22.79 -9.14
CA ALA A 845 -1.52 -23.47 -9.85
C ALA A 845 -1.21 -22.90 -11.24
N SER A 846 -2.17 -22.20 -11.88
CA SER A 846 -2.05 -21.75 -13.27
C SER A 846 -1.65 -20.28 -13.43
N ARG A 847 -1.55 -19.52 -12.33
CA ARG A 847 -1.33 -18.07 -12.37
C ARG A 847 -0.19 -17.68 -11.43
N SER A 848 0.34 -16.46 -11.59
CA SER A 848 1.19 -15.88 -10.55
C SER A 848 0.38 -15.69 -9.26
N GLN A 849 1.06 -15.62 -8.13
CA GLN A 849 0.41 -15.43 -6.82
C GLN A 849 -0.46 -14.18 -6.82
N GLU A 850 0.01 -13.10 -7.42
CA GLU A 850 -0.71 -11.82 -7.54
C GLU A 850 -2.04 -11.99 -8.27
N LEU A 851 -2.03 -12.56 -9.48
CA LEU A 851 -3.25 -12.77 -10.25
C LEU A 851 -4.18 -13.80 -9.60
N ALA A 852 -3.63 -14.84 -8.99
CA ALA A 852 -4.43 -15.84 -8.27
C ALA A 852 -5.16 -15.22 -7.08
N GLN A 853 -4.51 -14.38 -6.30
CA GLN A 853 -5.14 -13.67 -5.16
C GLN A 853 -6.26 -12.74 -5.60
N ARG A 854 -6.12 -12.05 -6.74
CA ARG A 854 -7.19 -11.20 -7.31
C ARG A 854 -8.45 -12.01 -7.62
N VAL A 855 -8.28 -13.19 -8.23
CA VAL A 855 -9.40 -14.10 -8.51
C VAL A 855 -10.02 -14.65 -7.23
N VAL A 856 -9.19 -15.15 -6.32
CA VAL A 856 -9.65 -15.73 -5.04
C VAL A 856 -10.45 -14.70 -4.23
N THR A 857 -9.97 -13.47 -4.15
CA THR A 857 -10.65 -12.40 -3.42
C THR A 857 -11.90 -11.93 -4.16
N GLY A 858 -11.78 -11.63 -5.46
CA GLY A 858 -12.85 -11.00 -6.22
C GLY A 858 -14.02 -11.94 -6.59
N ALA A 859 -13.78 -13.24 -6.66
CA ALA A 859 -14.82 -14.23 -6.90
C ALA A 859 -15.41 -14.83 -5.61
N PHE A 860 -14.87 -14.49 -4.42
CA PHE A 860 -15.36 -15.03 -3.15
C PHE A 860 -16.86 -14.78 -3.00
N PRO A 861 -17.66 -15.79 -2.62
CA PRO A 861 -19.12 -15.70 -2.59
C PRO A 861 -19.67 -14.94 -1.36
N SER A 862 -19.18 -13.71 -1.13
CA SER A 862 -19.74 -12.82 -0.12
C SER A 862 -21.15 -12.33 -0.51
N GLY A 863 -21.99 -12.02 0.46
CA GLY A 863 -23.34 -11.46 0.22
C GLY A 863 -24.32 -12.40 -0.49
N ILE A 864 -24.09 -13.71 -0.45
CA ILE A 864 -25.07 -14.71 -0.88
C ILE A 864 -26.29 -14.65 0.03
N PRO A 865 -27.51 -14.61 -0.51
CA PRO A 865 -28.71 -14.44 0.31
C PRO A 865 -29.00 -15.70 1.15
N PRO A 866 -29.43 -15.55 2.42
CA PRO A 866 -29.72 -16.67 3.33
C PRO A 866 -30.76 -17.65 2.80
N GLU A 867 -31.74 -17.18 2.03
CA GLU A 867 -32.78 -17.99 1.40
C GLU A 867 -32.24 -19.01 0.37
N SER A 868 -31.00 -18.86 -0.08
CA SER A 868 -30.33 -19.88 -0.89
C SER A 868 -30.03 -21.17 -0.14
N GLY A 869 -30.07 -21.14 1.20
CA GLY A 869 -29.68 -22.25 2.07
C GLY A 869 -28.18 -22.55 2.12
N LEU A 870 -27.34 -21.70 1.52
CA LEU A 870 -25.88 -21.87 1.49
C LEU A 870 -25.22 -21.11 2.66
N ASP A 871 -24.46 -21.83 3.48
CA ASP A 871 -23.59 -21.24 4.50
C ASP A 871 -22.16 -21.14 3.95
N VAL A 872 -21.82 -19.97 3.38
CA VAL A 872 -20.52 -19.73 2.76
C VAL A 872 -19.36 -19.87 3.76
N PRO A 873 -19.41 -19.33 4.99
CA PRO A 873 -18.41 -19.60 6.02
C PRO A 873 -18.20 -21.09 6.32
N ALA A 874 -19.27 -21.87 6.42
CA ALA A 874 -19.18 -23.31 6.65
C ALA A 874 -18.55 -24.04 5.44
N LEU A 875 -18.91 -23.68 4.22
CA LEU A 875 -18.30 -24.20 2.99
C LEU A 875 -16.80 -23.89 2.93
N ALA A 876 -16.40 -22.65 3.24
CA ALA A 876 -14.99 -22.24 3.28
C ALA A 876 -14.20 -23.02 4.35
N THR A 877 -14.77 -23.18 5.55
CA THR A 877 -14.16 -23.97 6.63
C THR A 877 -14.03 -25.44 6.23
N GLY A 878 -15.05 -26.00 5.58
CA GLY A 878 -15.03 -27.37 5.05
C GLY A 878 -13.96 -27.54 3.97
N TRP A 879 -13.82 -26.55 3.07
CA TRP A 879 -12.77 -26.57 2.06
C TRP A 879 -11.36 -26.55 2.69
N LEU A 880 -11.12 -25.68 3.68
CA LEU A 880 -9.84 -25.60 4.41
C LEU A 880 -9.49 -26.92 5.10
N ALA A 881 -10.49 -27.60 5.68
CA ALA A 881 -10.31 -28.90 6.33
C ALA A 881 -10.01 -30.01 5.32
N ALA A 882 -10.64 -29.98 4.15
CA ALA A 882 -10.43 -30.95 3.08
C ALA A 882 -9.10 -30.76 2.30
N HIS A 883 -8.48 -29.59 2.42
CA HIS A 883 -7.24 -29.24 1.69
C HIS A 883 -6.14 -28.75 2.65
N PRO A 884 -5.68 -29.59 3.59
CA PRO A 884 -4.64 -29.21 4.57
C PRO A 884 -3.31 -28.88 3.88
N ASP A 885 -3.03 -29.49 2.74
CA ASP A 885 -1.78 -29.33 1.97
C ASP A 885 -1.86 -28.23 0.90
N ALA A 886 -2.96 -27.46 0.82
CA ALA A 886 -3.04 -26.34 -0.11
C ALA A 886 -2.02 -25.26 0.27
N PRO A 887 -1.48 -24.48 -0.71
CA PRO A 887 -0.50 -23.44 -0.47
C PRO A 887 -0.91 -22.51 0.67
N GLY A 888 0.05 -22.18 1.56
CA GLY A 888 -0.20 -21.40 2.77
C GLY A 888 -0.86 -20.05 2.46
N ALA A 889 -0.42 -19.40 1.38
CA ALA A 889 -0.97 -18.15 0.87
C ALA A 889 -2.45 -18.24 0.48
N LEU A 890 -2.83 -19.32 -0.21
CA LEU A 890 -4.23 -19.57 -0.55
C LEU A 890 -5.08 -19.80 0.70
N ARG A 891 -4.60 -20.65 1.62
CA ARG A 891 -5.29 -20.93 2.87
C ARG A 891 -5.49 -19.68 3.71
N ARG A 892 -4.42 -18.86 3.87
CA ARG A 892 -4.48 -17.56 4.56
C ARG A 892 -5.58 -16.68 3.98
N LYS A 893 -5.65 -16.55 2.65
CA LYS A 893 -6.65 -15.72 1.99
C LYS A 893 -8.09 -16.21 2.22
N ILE A 894 -8.33 -17.52 2.18
CA ILE A 894 -9.67 -18.08 2.47
C ILE A 894 -10.05 -17.88 3.94
N VAL A 895 -9.11 -17.98 4.88
CA VAL A 895 -9.35 -17.69 6.32
C VAL A 895 -9.77 -16.23 6.50
N GLU A 896 -9.06 -15.28 5.89
CA GLU A 896 -9.36 -13.83 5.96
C GLU A 896 -10.76 -13.50 5.43
N LEU A 897 -11.08 -13.98 4.23
CA LEU A 897 -12.40 -13.78 3.60
C LEU A 897 -13.53 -14.42 4.38
N THR A 898 -13.27 -15.55 5.03
CA THR A 898 -14.24 -16.24 5.89
C THR A 898 -14.52 -15.44 7.17
N ASP A 899 -13.47 -14.87 7.81
CA ASP A 899 -13.65 -14.02 9.01
C ASP A 899 -14.42 -12.75 8.68
N ASP A 900 -14.12 -12.08 7.56
CA ASP A 900 -14.88 -10.91 7.11
C ASP A 900 -16.37 -11.25 6.91
N ALA A 901 -16.68 -12.40 6.29
CA ALA A 901 -18.07 -12.85 6.11
C ALA A 901 -18.77 -13.16 7.45
N GLN A 902 -18.05 -13.79 8.39
CA GLN A 902 -18.56 -14.06 9.74
C GLN A 902 -18.76 -12.78 10.53
N ARG A 903 -17.84 -11.82 10.44
CA ARG A 903 -17.97 -10.49 11.08
C ARG A 903 -19.20 -9.75 10.56
N ALA A 904 -19.40 -9.72 9.26
CA ALA A 904 -20.58 -9.13 8.65
C ALA A 904 -21.87 -9.82 9.14
N ALA A 905 -21.86 -11.15 9.30
CA ALA A 905 -23.01 -11.90 9.84
C ALA A 905 -23.30 -11.51 11.31
N ARG A 906 -22.24 -11.39 12.15
CA ARG A 906 -22.40 -10.93 13.55
C ARG A 906 -22.95 -9.51 13.63
N ALA A 907 -22.43 -8.58 12.81
CA ALA A 907 -22.92 -7.20 12.76
C ALA A 907 -24.39 -7.11 12.35
N ARG A 908 -24.81 -7.92 11.34
CA ARG A 908 -26.22 -8.02 10.95
C ARG A 908 -27.10 -8.61 12.06
N ALA A 909 -26.61 -9.60 12.80
CA ALA A 909 -27.36 -10.19 13.93
C ALA A 909 -27.53 -9.21 15.09
N ALA A 910 -26.56 -8.34 15.30
CA ALA A 910 -26.62 -7.26 16.31
C ALA A 910 -27.37 -6.01 15.81
N TYR A 911 -27.89 -6.03 14.58
CA TYR A 911 -28.57 -4.89 13.99
C TYR A 911 -29.89 -4.62 14.73
N SER A 912 -30.02 -3.41 15.25
CA SER A 912 -31.27 -2.86 15.76
C SER A 912 -31.42 -1.45 15.18
N LEU A 913 -32.62 -1.16 14.75
CA LEU A 913 -32.94 0.18 14.21
C LEU A 913 -32.77 1.28 15.26
#